data_7031aa06d7dc7d7911d55fcf05c4d0ae
#
_entry.id   7031aa06d7dc7d7911d55fcf05c4d0ae
#
_cell.length_a   1.000
_cell.length_b   1.000
_cell.length_c   1.000
_cell.angle_alpha   90.00
_cell.angle_beta   90.00
_cell.angle_gamma   90.00
#
_symmetry.space_group_name_H-M   'P 1'
#
loop_
_entity.id
_entity.type
_entity.pdbx_description
1 polymer ?
#
loop_
_entity_poly.entity_id
_entity_poly.type
_entity_poly.pdbx_seq_one_letter_code
_entity_poly.pdbx_strand_id
1 'polypeptide(L)'
;MEYLVITIFILASLVVLALRVITGVRSKVLPSVNQAQKSPVNQSGPALRRQPKIKQLALGQLAVVLFLGAIFVGGLGLNVAEVAWAAPAPPAKLSVNSMPAAIPARQESAQITGVVYLDYNADGERSDREPGEAGIIVTAYNVTGTVVASDTTVAPSGAYTLTTIPAGTAVRIEVTGLPADIQPGPIGPDSSTTVAFVTVGGAGSVEVLDLAVVRPSQYCEDNPLLVTSCYVVGDQDSDDPVIVDFPYNAGAVPGTTTDPTDFDIPSTHGITVSARIVGTTYGIAYQRTPDARRMFAGAFMHRHSGFGPGGTGAIYVTDVTSDTAGTTSILTTLSAGPDLHGTEFFTDYLELPSGNPITNTWDATGKTALGDLDISEDGETLFAVNLFDLGLYQIPTDGAGPIISDTVPVDLPGIAPGAGNACNSEDVRPFGLGVRDGLVYVGMVCTAESSQDPADLHAYIYTFDPTSRTFALTPALDFALDDNRGCTFQRSSPATCLSAIWRPWVPVFTADTAPSGDFPGELLSSYPQPMLADIEFDDDGSMILGFRDRYGDQVGYRSPSSPFTDTLYISIVGGDVLYACQDGAGGWLEPGSGGCANNYDDNYFLTHDETSMGGMVRVPGRPETVMTSFDPIPLDNQILDGGLRWYNNETGDIAQAYRLYSSNDEPVIRTFGKGNGLGDVEALCSLAPIEVGNRIWLDEDGDGIQDPGELPIGGVEVQLYRDGNLLGSATTDDDGTYYFIDVTNPISPSRESQSNYGVVNGLGPNLVYEIRVALTQTAIASYTLTASNTTDDDTNDNKTDLIDSDAVQVGSTAVISFSTGGPGANNHTLDIGLLEDELVSLGDTVWLDVNNDGV
;
A
#
# COMPACT_ATOMS: atom_id res chain seq x y z
N MET A 1 16.09 8.37 -42.13
CA MET A 1 16.09 8.19 -40.66
C MET A 1 17.43 7.74 -40.09
N GLU A 2 18.20 6.90 -40.78
CA GLU A 2 19.51 6.40 -40.29
C GLU A 2 20.57 7.49 -40.09
N TYR A 3 20.63 8.51 -40.96
CA TYR A 3 21.57 9.61 -40.78
C TYR A 3 21.24 10.53 -39.59
N LEU A 4 19.98 10.59 -39.16
CA LEU A 4 19.59 11.42 -38.02
C LEU A 4 19.97 10.75 -36.69
N VAL A 5 19.87 9.43 -36.60
CA VAL A 5 20.26 8.64 -35.44
C VAL A 5 21.79 8.68 -35.23
N ILE A 6 22.56 8.56 -36.27
CA ILE A 6 24.04 8.65 -36.22
C ILE A 6 24.49 10.04 -35.75
N THR A 7 23.82 11.10 -36.21
CA THR A 7 24.19 12.47 -35.83
C THR A 7 23.88 12.74 -34.35
N ILE A 8 22.78 12.19 -33.82
CA ILE A 8 22.43 12.29 -32.41
C ILE A 8 23.44 11.51 -31.54
N PHE A 9 23.88 10.33 -31.97
CA PHE A 9 24.87 9.55 -31.22
C PHE A 9 26.26 10.23 -31.18
N ILE A 10 26.67 10.88 -32.26
CA ILE A 10 27.92 11.63 -32.28
C ILE A 10 27.86 12.88 -31.38
N LEU A 11 26.72 13.60 -31.35
CA LEU A 11 26.55 14.73 -30.45
C LEU A 11 26.51 14.32 -28.97
N ALA A 12 25.83 13.24 -28.63
CA ALA A 12 25.79 12.71 -27.28
C ALA A 12 27.19 12.26 -26.80
N SER A 13 27.96 11.63 -27.65
CA SER A 13 29.33 11.21 -27.34
C SER A 13 30.29 12.40 -27.13
N LEU A 14 30.11 13.49 -27.86
CA LEU A 14 30.90 14.72 -27.69
C LEU A 14 30.53 15.47 -26.37
N VAL A 15 29.28 15.43 -25.95
CA VAL A 15 28.85 16.02 -24.66
C VAL A 15 29.42 15.22 -23.48
N VAL A 16 29.43 13.90 -23.56
CA VAL A 16 30.02 13.04 -22.53
C VAL A 16 31.54 13.22 -22.44
N LEU A 17 32.23 13.44 -23.59
CA LEU A 17 33.66 13.70 -23.61
C LEU A 17 33.99 15.08 -23.01
N ALA A 18 33.17 16.10 -23.26
CA ALA A 18 33.32 17.44 -22.68
C ALA A 18 33.10 17.44 -21.16
N LEU A 19 32.15 16.67 -20.65
CA LEU A 19 31.90 16.51 -19.22
C LEU A 19 33.07 15.79 -18.53
N ARG A 20 33.70 14.81 -19.15
CA ARG A 20 34.87 14.13 -18.58
C ARG A 20 36.13 14.99 -18.54
N VAL A 21 36.28 15.96 -19.45
CA VAL A 21 37.38 16.94 -19.40
C VAL A 21 37.20 17.96 -18.29
N ILE A 22 35.96 18.33 -17.95
CA ILE A 22 35.68 19.31 -16.89
C ILE A 22 35.81 18.67 -15.48
N THR A 23 35.58 17.36 -15.31
CA THR A 23 35.74 16.67 -14.03
C THR A 23 37.18 16.15 -13.77
N GLY A 24 38.05 16.16 -14.78
CA GLY A 24 39.42 15.64 -14.68
C GLY A 24 40.48 16.58 -14.08
N VAL A 25 40.14 17.80 -13.69
CA VAL A 25 41.13 18.81 -13.23
C VAL A 25 41.01 19.12 -11.75
N ARG A 26 40.72 18.15 -10.90
CA ARG A 26 40.91 18.32 -9.44
C ARG A 26 41.33 17.03 -8.74
N SER A 27 42.59 16.63 -8.93
CA SER A 27 43.28 15.86 -7.90
C SER A 27 44.78 15.85 -8.18
N LYS A 28 45.50 16.72 -7.51
CA LYS A 28 46.91 16.54 -7.11
C LYS A 28 47.27 17.73 -6.24
N VAL A 29 47.47 17.50 -4.95
CA VAL A 29 48.59 17.89 -4.10
C VAL A 29 48.32 17.49 -2.66
N LEU A 30 49.01 16.48 -2.18
CA LEU A 30 49.44 16.26 -0.81
C LEU A 30 50.79 16.96 -0.59
N PRO A 31 51.21 17.33 0.65
CA PRO A 31 51.67 16.35 1.60
C PRO A 31 51.39 16.67 3.09
N SER A 32 51.55 15.62 3.87
CA SER A 32 51.66 15.43 5.33
C SER A 32 52.42 16.47 6.14
N VAL A 33 52.05 16.64 7.43
CA VAL A 33 52.95 16.51 8.60
C VAL A 33 52.19 16.55 9.92
N ASN A 34 52.54 15.64 10.78
CA ASN A 34 52.37 15.27 12.16
C ASN A 34 52.08 16.32 13.26
N GLN A 35 51.31 15.80 14.24
CA GLN A 35 51.53 15.75 15.69
C GLN A 35 51.19 16.96 16.60
N ALA A 36 50.38 16.60 17.55
CA ALA A 36 50.53 16.69 19.01
C ALA A 36 49.69 17.68 19.82
N GLN A 37 48.81 17.07 20.60
CA GLN A 37 48.56 17.25 22.03
C GLN A 37 47.94 18.53 22.63
N LYS A 38 46.90 18.22 23.46
CA LYS A 38 46.47 18.78 24.74
C LYS A 38 45.44 19.90 24.80
N SER A 39 44.33 19.48 25.42
CA SER A 39 43.35 20.29 26.14
C SER A 39 44.00 21.10 27.29
N PRO A 40 43.31 21.96 28.07
CA PRO A 40 41.88 22.25 28.15
C PRO A 40 41.50 23.74 28.49
N VAL A 41 40.19 23.96 28.71
CA VAL A 41 39.61 24.90 29.73
C VAL A 41 39.06 26.25 29.24
N ASN A 42 37.73 26.31 29.27
CA ASN A 42 36.81 27.33 29.83
C ASN A 42 36.74 28.79 29.31
N GLN A 43 35.56 29.15 29.05
CA GLN A 43 34.71 30.25 29.54
C GLN A 43 34.09 31.21 28.50
N SER A 44 32.77 31.15 28.56
CA SER A 44 31.77 32.26 28.48
C SER A 44 31.73 33.25 27.32
N GLY A 45 30.64 33.18 26.57
CA GLY A 45 29.64 34.10 26.09
C GLY A 45 29.95 35.54 25.66
N PRO A 46 29.01 36.31 25.14
CA PRO A 46 28.01 36.07 24.11
C PRO A 46 28.04 37.05 22.93
N ALA A 47 27.22 36.73 21.90
CA ALA A 47 26.58 37.66 20.94
C ALA A 47 27.40 38.44 19.91
N LEU A 48 27.11 38.29 18.68
CA LEU A 48 26.50 39.28 17.76
C LEU A 48 26.39 38.77 16.34
N ARG A 49 25.22 38.98 15.77
CA ARG A 49 24.82 38.82 14.38
C ARG A 49 25.81 39.34 13.35
N ARG A 50 26.01 38.63 12.27
CA ARG A 50 26.13 39.18 10.90
C ARG A 50 25.79 38.12 9.84
N GLN A 51 24.76 38.39 9.05
CA GLN A 51 24.45 37.71 7.81
C GLN A 51 25.51 38.00 6.74
N PRO A 52 25.87 37.07 5.87
CA PRO A 52 26.53 37.38 4.62
C PRO A 52 25.54 37.52 3.47
N LYS A 53 25.68 38.59 2.74
CA LYS A 53 24.98 38.95 1.49
C LYS A 53 25.28 37.88 0.42
N ILE A 54 24.26 37.28 -0.14
CA ILE A 54 24.33 36.48 -1.37
C ILE A 54 24.27 37.47 -2.55
N LYS A 55 25.30 37.48 -3.35
CA LYS A 55 25.42 38.27 -4.58
C LYS A 55 24.57 37.63 -5.68
N GLN A 56 23.77 38.43 -6.30
CA GLN A 56 23.13 38.21 -7.60
C GLN A 56 24.18 37.90 -8.66
N LEU A 57 24.21 36.67 -9.15
CA LEU A 57 25.01 36.28 -10.35
C LEU A 57 24.44 35.02 -11.02
N ALA A 58 23.16 34.93 -11.21
CA ALA A 58 22.55 33.77 -11.88
C ALA A 58 21.50 34.10 -12.96
N LEU A 59 21.24 35.36 -13.26
CA LEU A 59 20.24 35.74 -14.31
C LEU A 59 20.85 35.99 -15.69
N GLY A 60 22.17 36.00 -15.85
CA GLY A 60 22.81 36.29 -17.14
C GLY A 60 23.01 35.09 -18.07
N GLN A 61 23.02 33.87 -17.55
CA GLN A 61 23.34 32.70 -18.38
C GLN A 61 22.11 31.95 -18.92
N LEU A 62 20.92 32.19 -18.37
CA LEU A 62 19.68 31.56 -18.88
C LEU A 62 19.15 32.28 -20.15
N ALA A 63 19.47 33.56 -20.34
CA ALA A 63 19.04 34.32 -21.52
C ALA A 63 19.81 33.96 -22.81
N VAL A 64 21.03 33.41 -22.68
CA VAL A 64 21.86 33.04 -23.85
C VAL A 64 21.46 31.67 -24.43
N VAL A 65 20.93 30.78 -23.60
CA VAL A 65 20.47 29.45 -24.07
C VAL A 65 19.11 29.56 -24.79
N LEU A 66 18.26 30.47 -24.38
CA LEU A 66 16.96 30.68 -25.03
C LEU A 66 17.09 31.48 -26.33
N PHE A 67 18.14 32.32 -26.50
CA PHE A 67 18.36 33.10 -27.72
C PHE A 67 19.03 32.30 -28.85
N LEU A 68 19.80 31.26 -28.52
CA LEU A 68 20.39 30.35 -29.49
C LEU A 68 19.39 29.29 -29.99
N GLY A 69 18.36 28.96 -29.24
CA GLY A 69 17.26 28.08 -29.66
C GLY A 69 16.34 28.68 -30.72
N ALA A 70 16.16 30.02 -30.71
CA ALA A 70 15.27 30.73 -31.64
C ALA A 70 15.90 30.97 -33.05
N ILE A 71 17.23 30.85 -33.19
CA ILE A 71 17.92 31.04 -34.48
C ILE A 71 17.96 29.74 -35.30
N PHE A 72 17.74 28.58 -34.68
CA PHE A 72 17.86 27.28 -35.38
C PHE A 72 16.54 26.76 -36.01
N VAL A 73 15.39 27.40 -35.71
CA VAL A 73 14.10 27.03 -36.30
C VAL A 73 13.75 27.84 -37.57
N GLY A 74 14.53 28.88 -37.90
CA GLY A 74 14.30 29.75 -39.04
C GLY A 74 14.97 29.32 -40.37
N GLY A 75 15.68 28.21 -40.41
CA GLY A 75 16.57 27.85 -41.52
C GLY A 75 16.18 26.68 -42.43
N LEU A 76 15.01 26.06 -42.28
CA LEU A 76 14.57 24.98 -43.16
C LEU A 76 13.40 25.43 -44.04
N GLY A 77 13.76 25.91 -45.22
CA GLY A 77 12.86 26.20 -46.31
C GLY A 77 12.08 24.98 -46.78
N LEU A 78 10.78 24.99 -46.57
CA LEU A 78 9.87 24.08 -47.25
C LEU A 78 9.31 24.76 -48.49
N ASN A 79 9.59 24.24 -49.66
CA ASN A 79 9.02 24.57 -50.95
C ASN A 79 7.50 24.33 -50.88
N VAL A 80 6.74 25.40 -50.92
CA VAL A 80 5.29 25.34 -51.13
C VAL A 80 5.02 25.58 -52.63
N ALA A 81 4.37 24.64 -53.25
CA ALA A 81 3.95 24.69 -54.65
C ALA A 81 3.00 25.87 -54.87
N GLU A 82 3.26 26.64 -55.93
CA GLU A 82 2.40 27.76 -56.37
C GLU A 82 1.01 27.26 -56.72
N VAL A 83 0.00 27.81 -56.07
CA VAL A 83 -1.41 27.75 -56.47
C VAL A 83 -1.74 29.08 -57.12
N ALA A 84 -1.95 29.05 -58.45
CA ALA A 84 -2.33 30.25 -59.26
C ALA A 84 -3.66 30.87 -58.82
N TRP A 85 -3.63 32.16 -58.57
CA TRP A 85 -4.80 32.98 -58.31
C TRP A 85 -5.53 33.32 -59.62
N ALA A 86 -6.78 32.84 -59.77
CA ALA A 86 -7.70 33.31 -60.81
C ALA A 86 -8.43 34.59 -60.34
N ALA A 87 -8.47 35.63 -61.20
CA ALA A 87 -9.09 36.89 -60.94
C ALA A 87 -10.61 36.81 -60.80
N PRO A 88 -11.28 37.60 -59.97
CA PRO A 88 -12.72 37.56 -59.76
C PRO A 88 -13.53 38.14 -60.89
N ALA A 89 -14.63 37.48 -61.27
CA ALA A 89 -15.65 37.98 -62.19
C ALA A 89 -16.56 39.03 -61.53
N PRO A 90 -17.17 39.98 -62.29
CA PRO A 90 -17.96 41.10 -61.72
C PRO A 90 -19.29 40.59 -61.15
N PRO A 91 -19.91 41.33 -60.19
CA PRO A 91 -21.05 40.86 -59.41
C PRO A 91 -22.37 40.89 -60.22
N ALA A 92 -23.10 39.76 -60.14
CA ALA A 92 -24.47 39.68 -60.56
C ALA A 92 -25.40 40.30 -59.51
N LYS A 93 -26.39 41.09 -59.98
CA LYS A 93 -27.38 41.71 -59.10
C LYS A 93 -28.26 40.63 -58.47
N LEU A 94 -28.21 40.50 -57.14
CA LEU A 94 -29.09 39.68 -56.32
C LEU A 94 -30.37 40.47 -55.99
N SER A 95 -31.52 39.88 -56.31
CA SER A 95 -32.83 40.38 -55.85
C SER A 95 -33.01 40.03 -54.37
N VAL A 96 -33.48 41.02 -53.64
CA VAL A 96 -33.84 40.89 -52.22
C VAL A 96 -35.12 40.10 -52.09
N ASN A 97 -35.06 38.86 -51.57
CA ASN A 97 -36.20 38.27 -50.84
C ASN A 97 -35.74 37.00 -50.10
N SER A 98 -36.09 36.98 -48.85
CA SER A 98 -35.96 36.00 -47.77
C SER A 98 -34.74 36.16 -46.88
N MET A 99 -35.00 36.69 -45.70
CA MET A 99 -34.12 36.56 -44.56
C MET A 99 -33.89 35.05 -44.30
N PRO A 100 -32.64 34.57 -44.19
CA PRO A 100 -32.42 33.26 -43.63
C PRO A 100 -32.83 33.29 -42.14
N ALA A 101 -33.49 32.24 -41.70
CA ALA A 101 -33.71 32.00 -40.27
C ALA A 101 -32.37 32.20 -39.51
N ALA A 102 -32.43 32.88 -38.39
CA ALA A 102 -31.29 33.12 -37.54
C ALA A 102 -30.61 31.73 -37.29
N ILE A 103 -29.35 31.61 -37.64
CA ILE A 103 -28.52 30.50 -37.22
C ILE A 103 -28.63 30.51 -35.71
N PRO A 104 -29.07 29.44 -35.05
CA PRO A 104 -29.07 29.41 -33.61
C PRO A 104 -27.65 29.78 -33.15
N ALA A 105 -27.52 30.74 -32.26
CA ALA A 105 -26.25 31.13 -31.69
C ALA A 105 -25.60 29.84 -31.18
N ARG A 106 -24.40 29.55 -31.66
CA ARG A 106 -23.64 28.44 -31.15
C ARG A 106 -23.50 28.69 -29.64
N GLN A 107 -24.18 27.92 -28.85
CA GLN A 107 -24.13 28.03 -27.41
C GLN A 107 -22.65 27.82 -27.03
N GLU A 108 -22.04 28.84 -26.48
CA GLU A 108 -20.68 28.78 -26.01
C GLU A 108 -20.66 27.82 -24.82
N SER A 109 -19.79 26.81 -24.86
CA SER A 109 -19.73 25.76 -23.85
C SER A 109 -18.44 25.81 -23.04
N ALA A 110 -18.55 25.42 -21.80
CA ALA A 110 -17.45 25.10 -20.88
C ALA A 110 -17.34 23.58 -20.70
N GLN A 111 -16.33 23.15 -19.99
CA GLN A 111 -16.09 21.73 -19.67
C GLN A 111 -15.76 21.58 -18.18
N ILE A 112 -16.10 20.42 -17.62
CA ILE A 112 -15.58 19.94 -16.34
C ILE A 112 -14.84 18.66 -16.61
N THR A 113 -13.61 18.57 -16.11
CA THR A 113 -12.77 17.37 -16.22
C THR A 113 -12.33 16.93 -14.84
N GLY A 114 -12.03 15.67 -14.67
CA GLY A 114 -11.49 15.18 -13.42
C GLY A 114 -11.10 13.71 -13.47
N VAL A 115 -10.67 13.22 -12.34
CA VAL A 115 -10.31 11.84 -12.10
C VAL A 115 -11.03 11.34 -10.85
N VAL A 116 -11.59 10.15 -10.93
CA VAL A 116 -11.96 9.40 -9.73
C VAL A 116 -10.81 8.43 -9.45
N TYR A 117 -10.23 8.49 -8.26
CA TYR A 117 -9.04 7.72 -7.91
C TYR A 117 -9.20 7.00 -6.57
N LEU A 118 -8.49 5.89 -6.42
CA LEU A 118 -8.47 5.11 -5.19
C LEU A 118 -7.44 5.72 -4.23
N ASP A 119 -7.92 6.25 -3.13
CA ASP A 119 -7.12 6.87 -2.07
C ASP A 119 -6.83 5.80 -1.00
N TYR A 120 -5.59 5.32 -0.97
CA TYR A 120 -5.18 4.21 -0.12
C TYR A 120 -5.01 4.60 1.35
N ASN A 121 -4.61 5.84 1.63
CA ASN A 121 -4.35 6.32 2.99
C ASN A 121 -5.46 7.26 3.52
N ALA A 122 -6.49 7.51 2.71
CA ALA A 122 -7.65 8.35 3.02
C ALA A 122 -7.25 9.77 3.48
N ASP A 123 -6.29 10.40 2.80
CA ASP A 123 -5.88 11.77 3.09
C ASP A 123 -6.47 12.83 2.14
N GLY A 124 -7.12 12.42 1.05
CA GLY A 124 -7.73 13.29 0.05
C GLY A 124 -6.73 14.04 -0.82
N GLU A 125 -5.47 13.61 -0.85
CA GLU A 125 -4.41 14.09 -1.74
C GLU A 125 -4.03 12.96 -2.70
N ARG A 126 -4.03 13.22 -3.99
CA ARG A 126 -3.72 12.18 -4.98
C ARG A 126 -2.22 12.00 -5.13
N SER A 127 -1.72 10.83 -4.82
CA SER A 127 -0.35 10.41 -5.11
C SER A 127 -0.20 9.77 -6.50
N ASP A 128 1.04 9.67 -6.99
CA ASP A 128 1.33 9.00 -8.28
C ASP A 128 1.02 7.48 -8.24
N ARG A 129 0.83 6.90 -7.04
CA ARG A 129 0.56 5.48 -6.84
C ARG A 129 -0.91 5.15 -6.59
N GLU A 130 -1.75 6.14 -6.58
CA GLU A 130 -3.18 5.97 -6.43
C GLU A 130 -3.86 5.89 -7.80
N PRO A 131 -4.30 4.67 -8.17
CA PRO A 131 -4.82 4.43 -9.50
C PRO A 131 -6.18 5.08 -9.69
N GLY A 132 -6.51 5.36 -10.94
CA GLY A 132 -7.84 5.82 -11.30
C GLY A 132 -8.86 4.68 -11.27
N GLU A 133 -10.05 4.94 -10.72
CA GLU A 133 -11.18 4.02 -10.72
C GLU A 133 -12.06 4.20 -11.96
N ALA A 134 -12.35 3.09 -12.63
CA ALA A 134 -13.13 3.09 -13.86
C ALA A 134 -14.58 2.64 -13.64
N GLY A 135 -15.47 3.04 -14.53
CA GLY A 135 -16.88 2.62 -14.49
C GLY A 135 -17.78 3.48 -13.60
N ILE A 136 -17.24 4.51 -12.97
CA ILE A 136 -17.98 5.47 -12.14
C ILE A 136 -18.68 6.48 -13.02
N ILE A 137 -19.94 6.78 -12.74
CA ILE A 137 -20.77 7.70 -13.53
C ILE A 137 -20.73 9.09 -12.90
N VAL A 138 -20.35 10.09 -13.70
CA VAL A 138 -20.35 11.50 -13.31
C VAL A 138 -21.36 12.26 -14.15
N THR A 139 -22.33 12.94 -13.51
CA THR A 139 -23.43 13.60 -14.19
C THR A 139 -23.59 15.03 -13.72
N ALA A 140 -23.72 15.97 -14.65
CA ALA A 140 -24.00 17.38 -14.38
C ALA A 140 -25.46 17.70 -14.60
N TYR A 141 -26.09 18.37 -13.63
CA TYR A 141 -27.46 18.86 -13.66
C TYR A 141 -27.51 20.38 -13.63
N ASN A 142 -28.49 20.95 -14.30
CA ASN A 142 -28.75 22.39 -14.22
C ASN A 142 -29.75 22.70 -13.07
N VAL A 143 -30.05 24.01 -12.90
CA VAL A 143 -30.98 24.51 -11.86
C VAL A 143 -32.42 23.97 -11.93
N THR A 144 -32.78 23.24 -12.92
CA THR A 144 -34.10 22.57 -13.07
C THR A 144 -34.00 21.04 -12.93
N GLY A 145 -32.91 20.53 -12.39
CA GLY A 145 -32.68 19.09 -12.25
C GLY A 145 -32.51 18.33 -13.59
N THR A 146 -32.28 19.06 -14.72
CA THR A 146 -32.10 18.44 -16.01
C THR A 146 -30.64 18.11 -16.29
N VAL A 147 -30.34 16.88 -16.73
CA VAL A 147 -29.01 16.48 -17.14
C VAL A 147 -28.49 17.33 -18.30
N VAL A 148 -27.35 17.97 -18.12
CA VAL A 148 -26.67 18.76 -19.16
C VAL A 148 -25.46 18.05 -19.76
N ALA A 149 -24.80 17.19 -18.99
CA ALA A 149 -23.71 16.34 -19.45
C ALA A 149 -23.59 15.11 -18.54
N SER A 150 -23.08 14.00 -19.05
CA SER A 150 -22.73 12.82 -18.27
C SER A 150 -21.58 12.11 -18.96
N ASP A 151 -20.70 11.51 -18.18
CA ASP A 151 -19.59 10.68 -18.64
C ASP A 151 -19.34 9.54 -17.66
N THR A 152 -18.54 8.55 -18.06
CA THR A 152 -18.14 7.42 -17.21
C THR A 152 -16.63 7.34 -17.19
N THR A 153 -16.06 7.18 -16.02
CA THR A 153 -14.60 7.10 -15.85
C THR A 153 -13.99 5.94 -16.61
N VAL A 154 -12.79 6.13 -17.15
CA VAL A 154 -12.12 5.19 -18.04
C VAL A 154 -10.87 4.57 -17.43
N ALA A 155 -10.67 3.27 -17.61
CA ALA A 155 -9.47 2.58 -17.18
C ALA A 155 -8.23 2.99 -18.02
N PRO A 156 -7.01 2.98 -17.47
CA PRO A 156 -6.68 2.86 -16.05
C PRO A 156 -6.67 4.20 -15.30
N SER A 157 -7.02 5.30 -15.98
CA SER A 157 -6.79 6.65 -15.48
C SER A 157 -7.87 7.18 -14.55
N GLY A 158 -9.06 6.56 -14.49
CA GLY A 158 -10.21 7.09 -13.77
C GLY A 158 -10.73 8.43 -14.32
N ALA A 159 -10.24 8.86 -15.49
CA ALA A 159 -10.55 10.18 -16.06
C ALA A 159 -11.96 10.24 -16.66
N TYR A 160 -12.57 11.43 -16.54
CA TYR A 160 -13.85 11.76 -17.18
C TYR A 160 -13.83 13.18 -17.72
N THR A 161 -14.76 13.49 -18.65
CA THR A 161 -14.89 14.84 -19.23
C THR A 161 -16.35 15.15 -19.55
N LEU A 162 -16.94 16.05 -18.79
CA LEU A 162 -18.26 16.60 -19.06
C LEU A 162 -18.13 17.75 -20.07
N THR A 163 -18.65 17.55 -21.26
CA THR A 163 -18.62 18.53 -22.35
C THR A 163 -19.99 19.16 -22.52
N THR A 164 -20.05 20.29 -23.24
CA THR A 164 -21.31 20.97 -23.60
C THR A 164 -22.06 21.64 -22.45
N ILE A 165 -21.43 21.89 -21.32
CA ILE A 165 -22.02 22.65 -20.22
C ILE A 165 -22.14 24.12 -20.67
N PRO A 166 -23.33 24.77 -20.51
CA PRO A 166 -23.49 26.16 -20.88
C PRO A 166 -22.52 27.07 -20.12
N ALA A 167 -21.78 27.94 -20.83
CA ALA A 167 -20.80 28.81 -20.22
C ALA A 167 -21.45 29.81 -19.24
N GLY A 168 -20.80 30.01 -18.08
CA GLY A 168 -21.26 30.94 -17.04
C GLY A 168 -22.47 30.46 -16.26
N THR A 169 -22.74 29.16 -16.23
CA THR A 169 -23.85 28.59 -15.46
C THR A 169 -23.36 27.82 -14.25
N ALA A 170 -24.17 27.76 -13.18
CA ALA A 170 -23.99 26.84 -12.07
C ALA A 170 -24.55 25.46 -12.43
N VAL A 171 -23.88 24.42 -12.03
CA VAL A 171 -24.29 23.01 -12.17
C VAL A 171 -24.05 22.26 -10.90
N ARG A 172 -24.91 21.26 -10.61
CA ARG A 172 -24.67 20.25 -9.59
C ARG A 172 -24.06 19.03 -10.28
N ILE A 173 -22.97 18.53 -9.73
CA ILE A 173 -22.29 17.32 -10.17
C ILE A 173 -22.62 16.21 -9.20
N GLU A 174 -23.14 15.12 -9.71
CA GLU A 174 -23.39 13.92 -8.93
C GLU A 174 -22.51 12.77 -9.42
N VAL A 175 -21.84 12.10 -8.49
CA VAL A 175 -21.03 10.90 -8.73
C VAL A 175 -21.78 9.69 -8.20
N THR A 176 -22.11 8.77 -9.11
CA THR A 176 -22.94 7.61 -8.82
C THR A 176 -22.36 6.32 -9.39
N GLY A 177 -22.93 5.18 -9.02
CA GLY A 177 -22.49 3.90 -9.55
C GLY A 177 -21.21 3.37 -8.91
N LEU A 178 -20.90 3.81 -7.68
CA LEU A 178 -19.80 3.23 -6.91
C LEU A 178 -20.06 1.73 -6.69
N PRO A 179 -19.06 0.85 -6.94
CA PRO A 179 -19.11 -0.55 -6.56
C PRO A 179 -19.42 -0.74 -5.07
N ALA A 180 -19.93 -1.91 -4.71
CA ALA A 180 -20.35 -2.16 -3.33
C ALA A 180 -19.20 -2.12 -2.31
N ASP A 181 -18.00 -2.50 -2.74
CA ASP A 181 -16.75 -2.51 -1.98
C ASP A 181 -16.03 -1.16 -1.94
N ILE A 182 -16.52 -0.17 -2.71
CA ILE A 182 -15.97 1.18 -2.76
C ILE A 182 -16.87 2.17 -2.03
N GLN A 183 -16.26 3.05 -1.25
CA GLN A 183 -16.91 4.13 -0.53
C GLN A 183 -16.42 5.50 -1.04
N PRO A 184 -17.20 6.58 -0.87
CA PRO A 184 -16.70 7.94 -1.08
C PRO A 184 -15.45 8.18 -0.23
N GLY A 185 -14.42 8.82 -0.79
CA GLY A 185 -13.22 9.21 -0.06
C GLY A 185 -13.45 10.46 0.82
N PRO A 186 -12.45 10.84 1.62
CA PRO A 186 -12.52 12.09 2.39
C PRO A 186 -12.37 13.31 1.48
N ILE A 187 -12.79 14.47 1.97
CA ILE A 187 -12.51 15.75 1.34
C ILE A 187 -11.02 16.06 1.45
N GLY A 188 -10.43 16.59 0.39
CA GLY A 188 -9.02 16.95 0.38
C GLY A 188 -8.63 17.96 -0.68
N PRO A 189 -7.33 18.27 -0.80
CA PRO A 189 -6.82 19.15 -1.84
C PRO A 189 -7.14 18.67 -3.25
N ASP A 190 -7.18 17.36 -3.46
CA ASP A 190 -7.45 16.73 -4.75
C ASP A 190 -8.73 15.87 -4.69
N SER A 191 -9.63 16.14 -3.73
CA SER A 191 -10.87 15.40 -3.58
C SER A 191 -12.05 16.28 -3.20
N SER A 192 -13.14 16.10 -3.91
CA SER A 192 -14.45 16.72 -3.67
C SER A 192 -15.40 15.72 -2.99
N THR A 193 -16.69 16.11 -2.86
CA THR A 193 -17.78 15.23 -2.43
C THR A 193 -18.46 14.56 -3.62
N THR A 194 -19.24 13.50 -3.35
CA THR A 194 -20.07 12.84 -4.38
C THR A 194 -21.14 13.75 -4.98
N VAL A 195 -21.49 14.83 -4.28
CA VAL A 195 -22.33 15.92 -4.79
C VAL A 195 -21.58 17.24 -4.67
N ALA A 196 -21.26 17.86 -5.80
CA ALA A 196 -20.49 19.10 -5.84
C ALA A 196 -21.20 20.17 -6.66
N PHE A 197 -21.05 21.43 -6.25
CA PHE A 197 -21.62 22.61 -6.92
C PHE A 197 -20.53 23.41 -7.61
N VAL A 198 -20.61 23.50 -8.95
CA VAL A 198 -19.60 24.17 -9.77
C VAL A 198 -20.23 25.26 -10.61
N THR A 199 -19.70 26.47 -10.51
CA THR A 199 -20.02 27.56 -11.44
C THR A 199 -18.97 27.58 -12.53
N VAL A 200 -19.30 27.10 -13.75
CA VAL A 200 -18.35 27.10 -14.85
C VAL A 200 -18.09 28.48 -15.38
N GLY A 201 -16.87 28.72 -15.81
CA GLY A 201 -16.46 30.03 -16.39
C GLY A 201 -17.04 30.32 -17.77
N GLY A 202 -16.44 31.27 -18.47
CA GLY A 202 -16.83 31.64 -19.84
C GLY A 202 -16.58 30.52 -20.86
N ALA A 203 -16.98 30.80 -22.10
CA ALA A 203 -16.78 29.81 -23.19
C ALA A 203 -15.35 29.31 -23.31
N GLY A 204 -15.21 27.99 -23.34
CA GLY A 204 -13.92 27.30 -23.40
C GLY A 204 -13.19 27.21 -22.07
N SER A 205 -13.79 27.58 -20.93
CA SER A 205 -13.23 27.28 -19.62
C SER A 205 -13.25 25.77 -19.36
N VAL A 206 -12.27 25.35 -18.60
CA VAL A 206 -12.17 23.97 -18.10
C VAL A 206 -12.03 24.06 -16.58
N GLU A 207 -12.99 23.52 -15.87
CA GLU A 207 -12.94 23.37 -14.43
C GLU A 207 -12.46 21.95 -14.11
N VAL A 208 -11.70 21.77 -13.03
CA VAL A 208 -11.21 20.45 -12.59
C VAL A 208 -11.94 20.07 -11.32
N LEU A 209 -12.46 18.85 -11.28
CA LEU A 209 -13.14 18.28 -10.13
C LEU A 209 -12.72 16.82 -10.00
N ASP A 210 -11.81 16.55 -9.09
CA ASP A 210 -11.36 15.20 -8.75
C ASP A 210 -12.14 14.66 -7.55
N LEU A 211 -12.22 13.32 -7.44
CA LEU A 211 -12.89 12.63 -6.34
C LEU A 211 -12.04 11.46 -5.89
N ALA A 212 -11.70 11.44 -4.60
CA ALA A 212 -11.18 10.27 -3.93
C ALA A 212 -12.28 9.25 -3.68
N VAL A 213 -11.95 7.98 -3.80
CA VAL A 213 -12.77 6.86 -3.33
C VAL A 213 -11.88 5.92 -2.50
N VAL A 214 -12.45 5.25 -1.52
CA VAL A 214 -11.71 4.34 -0.63
C VAL A 214 -12.25 2.93 -0.80
N ARG A 215 -11.34 1.95 -0.91
CA ARG A 215 -11.66 0.53 -0.75
C ARG A 215 -11.19 0.10 0.64
N PRO A 216 -12.11 -0.08 1.61
CA PRO A 216 -11.72 -0.29 3.01
C PRO A 216 -10.79 -1.49 3.25
N SER A 217 -10.87 -2.53 2.42
CA SER A 217 -9.96 -3.68 2.49
C SER A 217 -8.52 -3.34 2.10
N GLN A 218 -8.31 -2.32 1.27
CA GLN A 218 -7.00 -1.86 0.79
C GLN A 218 -6.50 -0.58 1.50
N TYR A 219 -7.28 -0.04 2.44
CA TYR A 219 -6.84 1.11 3.21
C TYR A 219 -5.65 0.76 4.12
N CYS A 220 -4.66 1.63 4.17
CA CYS A 220 -3.62 1.61 5.18
C CYS A 220 -3.11 3.03 5.45
N GLU A 221 -2.91 3.36 6.71
CA GLU A 221 -2.30 4.63 7.11
C GLU A 221 -0.83 4.69 6.69
N ASP A 222 -0.29 5.90 6.62
CA ASP A 222 1.08 6.17 6.17
C ASP A 222 2.19 5.43 6.92
N ASN A 223 1.97 5.12 8.19
CA ASN A 223 2.98 4.52 9.06
C ASN A 223 2.34 3.44 9.94
N PRO A 224 1.83 2.34 9.33
CA PRO A 224 1.24 1.25 10.10
C PRO A 224 2.29 0.54 10.96
N LEU A 225 1.83 -0.20 11.95
CA LEU A 225 2.68 -1.18 12.60
C LEU A 225 2.87 -2.37 11.67
N LEU A 226 4.09 -2.85 11.58
CA LEU A 226 4.44 -4.13 10.97
C LEU A 226 4.73 -5.14 12.07
N VAL A 227 4.49 -6.41 11.81
CA VAL A 227 4.77 -7.50 12.74
C VAL A 227 5.49 -8.62 12.02
N THR A 228 6.47 -9.26 12.66
CA THR A 228 7.22 -10.38 12.07
C THR A 228 7.45 -11.49 13.07
N SER A 229 7.56 -12.73 12.57
CA SER A 229 8.00 -13.89 13.33
C SER A 229 9.51 -13.92 13.44
N CYS A 230 10.01 -14.17 14.67
CA CYS A 230 11.43 -14.34 14.98
C CYS A 230 11.66 -15.77 15.50
N TYR A 231 12.84 -16.33 15.24
CA TYR A 231 13.17 -17.68 15.71
C TYR A 231 14.22 -17.64 16.79
N VAL A 232 14.01 -18.45 17.83
CA VAL A 232 14.97 -18.70 18.90
C VAL A 232 15.36 -20.16 18.95
N VAL A 233 16.64 -20.44 19.13
CA VAL A 233 17.14 -21.81 19.24
C VAL A 233 16.64 -22.47 20.53
N GLY A 234 16.15 -23.72 20.43
CA GLY A 234 15.79 -24.54 21.59
C GLY A 234 14.33 -24.99 21.60
N ASP A 235 13.89 -25.49 22.76
CA ASP A 235 12.60 -26.14 22.98
C ASP A 235 11.41 -25.19 23.26
N GLN A 236 11.60 -23.90 23.10
CA GLN A 236 10.57 -22.84 23.21
C GLN A 236 9.91 -22.76 24.60
N ASP A 237 10.66 -23.04 25.67
CA ASP A 237 10.18 -22.89 27.06
C ASP A 237 10.51 -21.52 27.67
N SER A 238 11.02 -20.57 26.87
CA SER A 238 11.48 -19.26 27.27
C SER A 238 10.44 -18.14 27.10
N ASP A 239 10.71 -17.01 27.77
CA ASP A 239 9.95 -15.77 27.58
C ASP A 239 10.53 -14.88 26.46
N ASP A 240 11.50 -15.39 25.69
CA ASP A 240 12.07 -14.64 24.56
C ASP A 240 10.96 -14.31 23.53
N PRO A 241 10.89 -13.08 23.02
CA PRO A 241 9.88 -12.71 22.03
C PRO A 241 10.17 -13.42 20.70
N VAL A 242 9.13 -14.02 20.12
CA VAL A 242 9.17 -14.69 18.80
C VAL A 242 8.18 -14.11 17.81
N ILE A 243 7.34 -13.17 18.23
CA ILE A 243 6.60 -12.26 17.36
C ILE A 243 6.78 -10.86 17.94
N VAL A 244 7.15 -9.91 17.10
CA VAL A 244 7.44 -8.53 17.51
C VAL A 244 6.94 -7.55 16.45
N ASP A 245 6.53 -6.36 16.92
CA ASP A 245 6.10 -5.25 16.06
C ASP A 245 7.18 -4.17 15.92
N PHE A 246 7.02 -3.37 14.88
CA PHE A 246 7.77 -2.12 14.65
C PHE A 246 6.97 -1.25 13.67
N PRO A 247 7.11 0.10 13.70
CA PRO A 247 6.40 0.95 12.75
C PRO A 247 7.04 0.84 11.35
N TYR A 248 6.26 1.11 10.31
CA TYR A 248 6.73 1.10 8.92
C TYR A 248 7.97 1.97 8.70
N ASN A 249 8.11 3.07 9.41
CA ASN A 249 9.27 3.96 9.33
C ASN A 249 10.43 3.57 10.26
N ALA A 250 10.47 2.31 10.76
CA ALA A 250 11.55 1.83 11.63
C ALA A 250 12.91 1.80 10.92
N GLY A 251 13.99 2.01 11.68
CA GLY A 251 15.35 2.00 11.17
C GLY A 251 15.75 3.28 10.46
N ALA A 252 16.56 3.18 9.40
CA ALA A 252 17.09 4.33 8.70
C ALA A 252 17.32 4.08 7.22
N VAL A 253 17.43 5.16 6.45
CA VAL A 253 17.79 5.12 5.02
C VAL A 253 19.30 4.90 4.88
N PRO A 254 19.76 3.85 4.21
CA PRO A 254 21.17 3.58 4.00
C PRO A 254 21.91 4.77 3.37
N GLY A 255 23.09 5.11 3.92
CA GLY A 255 23.89 6.23 3.44
C GLY A 255 23.48 7.62 3.95
N THR A 256 22.37 7.78 4.66
CA THR A 256 21.99 9.05 5.29
C THR A 256 22.54 9.23 6.69
N THR A 257 22.84 8.14 7.39
CA THR A 257 23.46 8.12 8.70
C THR A 257 24.81 7.44 8.66
N THR A 258 25.68 7.80 9.63
CA THR A 258 26.96 7.12 9.90
C THR A 258 26.95 6.42 11.26
N ASP A 259 25.85 6.54 12.02
CA ASP A 259 25.66 5.85 13.28
C ASP A 259 24.87 4.55 13.04
N PRO A 260 25.48 3.37 13.19
CA PRO A 260 24.80 2.12 12.94
C PRO A 260 23.64 1.84 13.92
N THR A 261 23.56 2.55 15.04
CA THR A 261 22.46 2.40 16.00
C THR A 261 21.17 3.09 15.55
N ASP A 262 21.21 3.97 14.55
CA ASP A 262 20.00 4.55 13.95
C ASP A 262 19.13 3.48 13.26
N PHE A 263 19.75 2.37 12.82
CA PHE A 263 19.04 1.24 12.25
C PHE A 263 18.34 0.35 13.28
N ASP A 264 18.55 0.57 14.58
CA ASP A 264 17.94 -0.19 15.68
C ASP A 264 16.73 0.53 16.30
N ILE A 265 16.24 1.59 15.70
CA ILE A 265 15.16 2.43 16.24
C ILE A 265 13.82 2.09 15.55
N PRO A 266 12.78 1.75 16.34
CA PRO A 266 12.75 1.64 17.78
C PRO A 266 13.39 0.34 18.29
N SER A 267 14.00 0.38 19.46
CA SER A 267 14.56 -0.80 20.14
C SER A 267 13.57 -1.45 21.12
N THR A 268 12.32 -0.98 21.15
CA THR A 268 11.25 -1.49 22.02
C THR A 268 10.02 -1.75 21.18
N HIS A 269 9.31 -2.83 21.51
CA HIS A 269 8.15 -3.34 20.80
C HIS A 269 6.91 -3.24 21.68
N GLY A 270 5.79 -2.83 21.11
CA GLY A 270 4.47 -2.77 21.76
C GLY A 270 3.81 -4.15 21.79
N ILE A 271 3.86 -4.85 20.66
CA ILE A 271 3.35 -6.22 20.52
C ILE A 271 4.51 -7.19 20.67
N THR A 272 4.47 -8.03 21.70
CA THR A 272 5.44 -9.12 21.87
C THR A 272 4.73 -10.40 22.29
N VAL A 273 5.00 -11.50 21.57
CA VAL A 273 4.50 -12.82 21.94
C VAL A 273 5.69 -13.73 22.21
N SER A 274 5.71 -14.40 23.37
CA SER A 274 6.86 -15.18 23.77
C SER A 274 6.85 -16.60 23.18
N ALA A 275 8.05 -17.17 23.08
CA ALA A 275 8.31 -18.52 22.57
C ALA A 275 7.46 -19.61 23.25
N ARG A 276 7.30 -19.55 24.57
CA ARG A 276 6.49 -20.51 25.33
C ARG A 276 5.01 -20.52 24.96
N ILE A 277 4.50 -19.46 24.29
CA ILE A 277 3.09 -19.33 23.95
C ILE A 277 2.81 -19.89 22.57
N VAL A 278 3.64 -19.54 21.58
CA VAL A 278 3.40 -19.86 20.17
C VAL A 278 4.48 -20.76 19.55
N GLY A 279 5.70 -20.76 20.12
CA GLY A 279 6.83 -21.47 19.55
C GLY A 279 7.27 -20.87 18.22
N THR A 280 7.74 -21.73 17.31
CA THR A 280 8.16 -21.34 15.98
C THR A 280 6.96 -21.20 15.06
N THR A 281 6.79 -20.02 14.48
CA THR A 281 5.71 -19.70 13.50
C THR A 281 6.32 -19.10 12.24
N TYR A 282 5.68 -19.30 11.09
CA TYR A 282 6.07 -18.63 9.83
C TYR A 282 4.99 -17.64 9.40
N GLY A 283 3.94 -18.10 8.71
CA GLY A 283 2.91 -17.25 8.15
C GLY A 283 2.15 -16.46 9.21
N ILE A 284 1.94 -15.21 8.95
CA ILE A 284 1.17 -14.28 9.77
C ILE A 284 0.04 -13.72 8.91
N ALA A 285 -1.17 -13.63 9.47
CA ALA A 285 -2.29 -12.97 8.83
C ALA A 285 -2.98 -12.02 9.82
N TYR A 286 -3.56 -10.95 9.32
CA TYR A 286 -4.15 -9.92 10.15
C TYR A 286 -5.61 -9.65 9.81
N GLN A 287 -6.45 -9.71 10.84
CA GLN A 287 -7.85 -9.34 10.77
C GLN A 287 -8.11 -7.99 11.43
N ARG A 288 -8.81 -7.12 10.72
CA ARG A 288 -9.35 -5.87 11.26
C ARG A 288 -10.86 -5.82 11.07
N THR A 289 -11.56 -5.69 12.17
CA THR A 289 -13.02 -5.49 12.18
C THR A 289 -13.37 -4.36 13.14
N PRO A 290 -14.56 -3.76 13.05
CA PRO A 290 -14.98 -2.71 14.02
C PRO A 290 -14.91 -3.15 15.49
N ASP A 291 -15.04 -4.45 15.74
CA ASP A 291 -15.09 -5.00 17.11
C ASP A 291 -13.73 -5.52 17.61
N ALA A 292 -12.80 -5.87 16.73
CA ALA A 292 -11.53 -6.47 17.12
C ALA A 292 -10.46 -6.36 16.03
N ARG A 293 -9.20 -6.24 16.46
CA ARG A 293 -8.00 -6.40 15.65
C ARG A 293 -7.28 -7.65 16.14
N ARG A 294 -7.08 -8.63 15.26
CA ARG A 294 -6.50 -9.93 15.60
C ARG A 294 -5.41 -10.33 14.63
N MET A 295 -4.31 -10.81 15.17
CA MET A 295 -3.20 -11.38 14.43
C MET A 295 -3.25 -12.91 14.56
N PHE A 296 -3.07 -13.62 13.46
CA PHE A 296 -2.95 -15.08 13.41
C PHE A 296 -1.53 -15.48 13.06
N ALA A 297 -1.05 -16.60 13.66
CA ALA A 297 0.29 -17.11 13.38
C ALA A 297 0.27 -18.63 13.29
N GLY A 298 0.86 -19.19 12.24
CA GLY A 298 0.90 -20.63 11.95
C GLY A 298 2.18 -21.30 12.42
N ALA A 299 2.05 -22.47 13.06
CA ALA A 299 3.20 -23.26 13.50
C ALA A 299 4.05 -23.73 12.31
N PHE A 300 5.36 -23.53 12.38
CA PHE A 300 6.30 -23.85 11.30
C PHE A 300 7.41 -24.79 11.78
N MET A 301 7.86 -25.71 10.90
CA MET A 301 8.93 -26.66 11.19
C MET A 301 10.31 -26.07 10.88
N HIS A 302 10.97 -25.55 11.90
CA HIS A 302 12.39 -25.19 11.88
C HIS A 302 13.20 -26.22 12.67
N ARG A 303 14.26 -26.79 12.10
CA ARG A 303 14.97 -27.93 12.68
C ARG A 303 15.53 -27.69 14.08
N HIS A 304 15.97 -26.50 14.41
CA HIS A 304 16.61 -26.14 15.68
C HIS A 304 15.73 -25.27 16.59
N SER A 305 14.46 -25.12 16.27
CA SER A 305 13.50 -24.33 17.02
C SER A 305 12.19 -25.08 17.17
N GLY A 306 11.75 -25.30 18.40
CA GLY A 306 10.61 -26.17 18.73
C GLY A 306 9.25 -25.52 18.50
N PHE A 307 8.22 -26.36 18.55
CA PHE A 307 6.83 -25.90 18.48
C PHE A 307 6.32 -25.37 19.82
N GLY A 308 5.34 -24.49 19.77
CA GLY A 308 4.54 -24.10 20.91
C GLY A 308 3.57 -25.21 21.38
N PRO A 309 2.76 -24.94 22.41
CA PRO A 309 1.87 -25.94 23.04
C PRO A 309 0.85 -26.59 22.10
N GLY A 310 0.50 -25.97 20.98
CA GLY A 310 -0.46 -26.51 20.01
C GLY A 310 0.14 -27.52 19.02
N GLY A 311 1.47 -27.67 18.97
CA GLY A 311 2.18 -28.59 18.08
C GLY A 311 2.21 -28.14 16.62
N THR A 312 2.46 -29.08 15.72
CA THR A 312 2.78 -28.84 14.30
C THR A 312 1.69 -28.16 13.48
N GLY A 313 0.43 -28.32 13.83
CA GLY A 313 -0.71 -27.77 13.09
C GLY A 313 -1.39 -26.62 13.79
N ALA A 314 -0.77 -26.02 14.82
CA ALA A 314 -1.38 -24.97 15.59
C ALA A 314 -1.48 -23.67 14.79
N ILE A 315 -2.64 -23.04 14.86
CA ILE A 315 -2.85 -21.65 14.47
C ILE A 315 -3.21 -20.89 15.73
N TYR A 316 -2.40 -19.92 16.05
CA TYR A 316 -2.57 -19.05 17.20
C TYR A 316 -3.29 -17.77 16.80
N VAL A 317 -4.04 -17.21 17.73
CA VAL A 317 -4.70 -15.88 17.58
C VAL A 317 -4.31 -14.99 18.74
N THR A 318 -3.87 -13.78 18.44
CA THR A 318 -3.48 -12.74 19.40
C THR A 318 -4.36 -11.52 19.19
N ASP A 319 -4.99 -11.02 20.27
CA ASP A 319 -5.68 -9.75 20.26
C ASP A 319 -4.65 -8.60 20.22
N VAL A 320 -4.76 -7.73 19.22
CA VAL A 320 -3.90 -6.55 19.02
C VAL A 320 -4.70 -5.25 18.94
N THR A 321 -5.92 -5.25 19.46
CA THR A 321 -6.86 -4.11 19.39
C THR A 321 -6.29 -2.83 20.01
N SER A 322 -5.39 -2.91 20.97
CA SER A 322 -4.80 -1.78 21.67
C SER A 322 -3.34 -1.49 21.26
N ASP A 323 -2.88 -1.97 20.11
CA ASP A 323 -1.47 -1.88 19.65
C ASP A 323 -0.45 -2.44 20.67
N THR A 324 -0.90 -3.36 21.48
CA THR A 324 -0.11 -4.16 22.40
C THR A 324 -0.62 -5.58 22.38
N ALA A 325 0.25 -6.56 22.63
CA ALA A 325 -0.20 -7.95 22.71
C ALA A 325 -1.18 -8.12 23.87
N GLY A 326 -2.42 -8.41 23.53
CA GLY A 326 -3.44 -8.85 24.45
C GLY A 326 -3.35 -10.36 24.73
N THR A 327 -4.50 -11.04 24.81
CA THR A 327 -4.54 -12.48 25.03
C THR A 327 -4.17 -13.23 23.76
N THR A 328 -3.20 -14.15 23.86
CA THR A 328 -2.89 -15.13 22.80
C THR A 328 -3.49 -16.50 23.19
N SER A 329 -4.11 -17.16 22.24
CA SER A 329 -4.70 -18.49 22.39
C SER A 329 -4.58 -19.30 21.10
N ILE A 330 -4.84 -20.59 21.18
CA ILE A 330 -4.95 -21.44 19.98
C ILE A 330 -6.35 -21.25 19.40
N LEU A 331 -6.41 -20.80 18.14
CA LEU A 331 -7.65 -20.76 17.36
C LEU A 331 -8.10 -22.18 17.01
N THR A 332 -7.18 -22.94 16.40
CA THR A 332 -7.40 -24.33 16.00
C THR A 332 -6.08 -25.09 15.86
N THR A 333 -6.18 -26.40 15.67
CA THR A 333 -5.00 -27.24 15.38
C THR A 333 -5.36 -28.21 14.25
N LEU A 334 -4.62 -28.11 13.14
CA LEU A 334 -4.75 -28.99 11.99
C LEU A 334 -3.91 -30.27 12.17
N SER A 335 -4.19 -31.30 11.37
CA SER A 335 -3.35 -32.49 11.33
C SER A 335 -2.19 -32.27 10.36
N ALA A 336 -1.11 -31.64 10.84
CA ALA A 336 0.03 -31.23 10.00
C ALA A 336 1.29 -32.07 10.19
N GLY A 337 1.12 -33.35 10.43
CA GLY A 337 2.21 -34.30 10.61
C GLY A 337 2.74 -34.39 12.03
N PRO A 338 3.68 -35.31 12.31
CA PRO A 338 4.25 -35.48 13.63
C PRO A 338 5.32 -34.44 13.92
N ASP A 339 5.45 -34.05 15.19
CA ASP A 339 6.66 -33.39 15.67
C ASP A 339 7.83 -34.39 15.68
N LEU A 340 8.82 -34.08 14.86
CA LEU A 340 10.02 -34.96 14.73
C LEU A 340 11.23 -34.43 15.51
N HIS A 341 11.09 -33.32 16.26
CA HIS A 341 12.11 -32.91 17.21
C HIS A 341 12.32 -33.98 18.26
N GLY A 342 13.58 -34.23 18.60
CA GLY A 342 13.91 -35.17 19.70
C GLY A 342 13.59 -34.51 21.05
N THR A 343 13.71 -35.33 22.12
CA THR A 343 13.56 -34.84 23.50
C THR A 343 14.75 -33.97 23.96
N GLU A 344 15.78 -33.83 23.14
CA GLU A 344 17.02 -33.10 23.44
C GLU A 344 17.21 -32.01 22.36
N PHE A 345 16.66 -30.83 22.61
CA PHE A 345 17.04 -29.65 21.90
C PHE A 345 18.41 -29.17 22.40
N PHE A 346 19.16 -28.53 21.52
CA PHE A 346 20.37 -27.84 21.89
C PHE A 346 19.99 -26.57 22.64
N THR A 347 20.02 -26.58 23.95
CA THR A 347 19.88 -25.41 24.81
C THR A 347 21.18 -24.62 24.88
N ASP A 348 22.30 -25.22 24.48
CA ASP A 348 23.61 -24.57 24.34
C ASP A 348 24.25 -25.06 23.03
N TYR A 349 24.56 -24.12 22.12
CA TYR A 349 25.20 -24.41 20.83
C TYR A 349 26.62 -25.01 20.98
N LEU A 350 27.20 -24.98 22.17
CA LEU A 350 28.49 -25.62 22.49
C LEU A 350 28.37 -27.07 22.97
N GLU A 351 27.17 -27.54 23.29
CA GLU A 351 26.94 -28.88 23.73
C GLU A 351 26.42 -29.79 22.62
N LEU A 352 27.27 -30.62 22.06
CA LEU A 352 26.87 -31.64 21.12
C LEU A 352 26.14 -32.76 21.88
N PRO A 353 24.93 -33.18 21.47
CA PRO A 353 24.26 -34.27 22.11
C PRO A 353 25.07 -35.53 21.97
N SER A 354 25.42 -36.16 23.09
CA SER A 354 26.08 -37.46 23.10
C SER A 354 25.10 -38.56 22.66
N GLY A 355 25.01 -38.77 21.33
CA GLY A 355 24.61 -40.07 20.84
C GLY A 355 23.24 -40.25 20.24
N ASN A 356 22.51 -39.23 19.78
CA ASN A 356 21.27 -39.47 19.05
C ASN A 356 21.19 -38.67 17.71
N PRO A 357 21.02 -39.36 16.57
CA PRO A 357 20.92 -38.69 15.29
C PRO A 357 19.58 -37.97 15.15
N ILE A 358 19.59 -36.66 15.07
CA ILE A 358 18.45 -35.84 14.65
C ILE A 358 18.28 -36.03 13.12
N THR A 359 18.04 -37.22 12.68
CA THR A 359 18.04 -37.59 11.26
C THR A 359 16.72 -37.28 10.59
N ASN A 360 15.61 -37.26 11.33
CA ASN A 360 14.28 -37.10 10.74
C ASN A 360 13.84 -35.63 10.62
N THR A 361 14.36 -34.74 11.44
CA THR A 361 14.02 -33.31 11.39
C THR A 361 14.58 -32.61 10.16
N TRP A 362 15.67 -33.14 9.60
CA TRP A 362 16.24 -32.55 8.35
C TRP A 362 15.23 -32.59 7.23
N ASP A 363 14.66 -33.78 6.96
CA ASP A 363 13.73 -33.97 5.86
C ASP A 363 12.33 -33.38 6.14
N ALA A 364 11.98 -33.25 7.42
CA ALA A 364 10.67 -32.71 7.85
C ALA A 364 10.49 -31.20 7.54
N THR A 365 11.58 -30.46 7.52
CA THR A 365 11.55 -29.02 7.19
C THR A 365 10.96 -28.81 5.80
N GLY A 366 9.93 -27.97 5.68
CA GLY A 366 9.18 -27.73 4.43
C GLY A 366 8.25 -28.89 4.01
N LYS A 367 8.11 -29.96 4.82
CA LYS A 367 7.25 -31.14 4.57
C LYS A 367 6.29 -31.45 5.71
N THR A 368 6.43 -30.81 6.86
CA THR A 368 5.54 -30.93 8.01
C THR A 368 5.23 -29.55 8.56
N ALA A 369 4.21 -29.47 9.39
CA ALA A 369 3.65 -28.23 9.92
C ALA A 369 2.93 -27.39 8.85
N LEU A 370 2.81 -26.10 9.08
CA LEU A 370 2.11 -25.18 8.19
C LEU A 370 3.13 -24.39 7.38
N GLY A 371 2.73 -23.97 6.18
CA GLY A 371 3.39 -22.96 5.38
C GLY A 371 2.86 -21.60 5.75
N ASP A 372 2.51 -20.85 4.75
CA ASP A 372 2.00 -19.51 4.88
C ASP A 372 0.53 -19.46 5.34
N LEU A 373 0.15 -18.31 5.86
CA LEU A 373 -1.19 -17.92 6.26
C LEU A 373 -1.56 -16.61 5.58
N ASP A 374 -2.79 -16.53 5.09
CA ASP A 374 -3.36 -15.28 4.58
C ASP A 374 -4.85 -15.20 4.91
N ILE A 375 -5.49 -14.06 4.72
CA ILE A 375 -6.87 -13.83 5.10
C ILE A 375 -7.69 -13.27 3.92
N SER A 376 -8.97 -13.64 3.86
CA SER A 376 -9.89 -13.05 2.88
C SER A 376 -10.04 -11.53 3.09
N GLU A 377 -10.29 -10.79 2.01
CA GLU A 377 -10.41 -9.33 2.03
C GLU A 377 -11.52 -8.82 2.97
N ASP A 378 -12.54 -9.65 3.24
CA ASP A 378 -13.59 -9.37 4.23
C ASP A 378 -13.18 -9.72 5.68
N GLY A 379 -12.03 -10.35 5.86
CA GLY A 379 -11.50 -10.76 7.16
C GLY A 379 -12.25 -11.93 7.82
N GLU A 380 -13.12 -12.64 7.11
CA GLU A 380 -13.93 -13.72 7.72
C GLU A 380 -13.28 -15.10 7.60
N THR A 381 -12.44 -15.31 6.59
CA THR A 381 -11.80 -16.61 6.30
C THR A 381 -10.29 -16.51 6.30
N LEU A 382 -9.65 -17.29 7.16
CA LEU A 382 -8.20 -17.50 7.17
C LEU A 382 -7.86 -18.67 6.22
N PHE A 383 -6.85 -18.49 5.38
CA PHE A 383 -6.27 -19.52 4.54
C PHE A 383 -4.97 -20.01 5.14
N ALA A 384 -4.70 -21.31 5.04
CA ALA A 384 -3.49 -21.93 5.56
C ALA A 384 -3.03 -23.06 4.64
N VAL A 385 -1.75 -23.10 4.31
CA VAL A 385 -1.13 -24.24 3.61
C VAL A 385 -0.66 -25.27 4.62
N ASN A 386 -1.13 -26.51 4.49
CA ASN A 386 -0.64 -27.62 5.28
C ASN A 386 0.42 -28.40 4.47
N LEU A 387 1.67 -28.32 4.90
CA LEU A 387 2.81 -28.88 4.18
C LEU A 387 2.83 -30.43 4.23
N PHE A 388 2.11 -31.04 5.18
CA PHE A 388 2.12 -32.49 5.38
C PHE A 388 1.17 -33.23 4.44
N ASP A 389 -0.04 -32.71 4.24
CA ASP A 389 -1.06 -33.33 3.39
C ASP A 389 -1.27 -32.58 2.06
N LEU A 390 -0.50 -31.50 1.82
CA LEU A 390 -0.56 -30.65 0.64
C LEU A 390 -1.96 -30.04 0.46
N GLY A 391 -2.59 -29.63 1.56
CA GLY A 391 -3.93 -29.04 1.59
C GLY A 391 -3.91 -27.54 1.76
N LEU A 392 -4.78 -26.84 1.04
CA LEU A 392 -5.19 -25.47 1.34
C LEU A 392 -6.42 -25.53 2.25
N TYR A 393 -6.32 -24.92 3.41
CA TYR A 393 -7.37 -24.92 4.42
C TYR A 393 -8.07 -23.56 4.48
N GLN A 394 -9.41 -23.59 4.56
CA GLN A 394 -10.26 -22.43 4.82
C GLN A 394 -10.80 -22.53 6.25
N ILE A 395 -10.50 -21.56 7.09
CA ILE A 395 -10.74 -21.59 8.53
C ILE A 395 -11.49 -20.31 8.90
N PRO A 396 -12.71 -20.41 9.46
CA PRO A 396 -13.41 -19.23 9.95
C PRO A 396 -12.61 -18.54 11.06
N THR A 397 -12.44 -17.22 10.93
CA THR A 397 -11.62 -16.41 11.88
C THR A 397 -12.23 -16.34 13.27
N ASP A 398 -13.54 -16.58 13.41
CA ASP A 398 -14.23 -16.66 14.70
C ASP A 398 -14.10 -18.04 15.38
N GLY A 399 -13.50 -19.03 14.68
CA GLY A 399 -13.35 -20.41 15.14
C GLY A 399 -14.65 -21.21 15.22
N ALA A 400 -15.78 -20.69 14.75
CA ALA A 400 -17.10 -21.27 14.97
C ALA A 400 -17.63 -22.12 13.81
N GLY A 401 -17.14 -21.91 12.59
CA GLY A 401 -17.57 -22.62 11.39
C GLY A 401 -16.84 -23.94 11.12
N PRO A 402 -17.22 -24.66 10.07
CA PRO A 402 -16.47 -25.83 9.64
C PRO A 402 -15.15 -25.42 8.98
N ILE A 403 -14.09 -26.14 9.35
CA ILE A 403 -12.80 -26.05 8.62
C ILE A 403 -12.94 -26.90 7.35
N ILE A 404 -12.54 -26.33 6.23
CA ILE A 404 -12.64 -26.93 4.91
C ILE A 404 -11.23 -27.08 4.36
N SER A 405 -10.92 -28.19 3.71
CA SER A 405 -9.63 -28.40 3.04
C SER A 405 -9.83 -28.84 1.58
N ASP A 406 -8.96 -28.33 0.72
CA ASP A 406 -8.88 -28.66 -0.69
C ASP A 406 -7.44 -29.01 -1.04
N THR A 407 -7.22 -30.10 -1.78
CA THR A 407 -5.87 -30.55 -2.15
C THR A 407 -5.34 -29.68 -3.28
N VAL A 408 -4.11 -29.18 -3.14
CA VAL A 408 -3.45 -28.40 -4.21
C VAL A 408 -3.22 -29.26 -5.46
N PRO A 409 -3.13 -28.67 -6.66
CA PRO A 409 -2.78 -29.38 -7.87
C PRO A 409 -1.39 -30.04 -7.75
N VAL A 410 -1.32 -31.35 -7.94
CA VAL A 410 -0.06 -32.10 -7.93
C VAL A 410 0.30 -32.65 -9.31
N ASP A 411 -0.63 -32.59 -10.27
CA ASP A 411 -0.41 -33.00 -11.65
C ASP A 411 -0.04 -31.74 -12.47
N LEU A 412 1.14 -31.20 -12.16
CA LEU A 412 1.61 -29.95 -12.73
C LEU A 412 2.01 -30.12 -14.19
N PRO A 413 1.78 -29.10 -15.05
CA PRO A 413 2.22 -29.15 -16.43
C PRO A 413 3.71 -29.31 -16.55
N GLY A 414 4.16 -30.03 -17.56
CA GLY A 414 5.58 -30.29 -17.81
C GLY A 414 6.36 -29.04 -18.15
N ILE A 415 7.57 -28.96 -17.69
CA ILE A 415 8.57 -27.93 -17.98
C ILE A 415 8.81 -27.88 -19.48
N ALA A 416 8.46 -26.82 -20.13
CA ALA A 416 8.61 -26.46 -21.55
C ALA A 416 8.17 -27.50 -22.62
N PRO A 417 7.55 -27.10 -23.71
CA PRO A 417 7.23 -28.02 -24.82
C PRO A 417 8.52 -28.57 -25.45
N GLY A 418 8.89 -29.82 -25.09
CA GLY A 418 10.01 -30.52 -25.64
C GLY A 418 11.11 -30.95 -24.67
N ALA A 419 11.08 -30.51 -23.43
CA ALA A 419 12.01 -30.96 -22.38
C ALA A 419 11.32 -31.96 -21.42
N GLY A 420 10.81 -32.92 -21.83
CA GLY A 420 10.52 -34.28 -21.40
C GLY A 420 9.95 -34.63 -20.05
N ASN A 421 9.97 -33.81 -19.02
CA ASN A 421 9.52 -34.26 -17.70
C ASN A 421 8.54 -33.29 -17.05
N ALA A 422 7.30 -33.76 -16.81
CA ALA A 422 6.40 -33.16 -15.86
C ALA A 422 7.04 -33.24 -14.46
N CYS A 423 6.71 -32.27 -13.58
CA CYS A 423 7.08 -32.40 -12.18
C CYS A 423 6.54 -33.72 -11.61
N ASN A 424 7.41 -34.47 -10.93
CA ASN A 424 6.93 -35.64 -10.21
C ASN A 424 5.99 -35.18 -9.09
N SER A 425 4.82 -35.78 -8.96
CA SER A 425 3.87 -35.41 -7.91
C SER A 425 4.43 -35.52 -6.50
N GLU A 426 5.49 -36.36 -6.29
CA GLU A 426 6.20 -36.46 -5.02
C GLU A 426 7.09 -35.23 -4.75
N ASP A 427 7.43 -34.44 -5.77
CA ASP A 427 8.31 -33.28 -5.69
C ASP A 427 7.53 -31.95 -5.58
N VAL A 428 6.22 -31.98 -5.61
CA VAL A 428 5.39 -30.77 -5.47
C VAL A 428 5.33 -30.31 -4.03
N ARG A 429 5.66 -29.04 -3.77
CA ARG A 429 5.58 -28.41 -2.44
C ARG A 429 4.93 -27.03 -2.52
N PRO A 430 3.68 -26.92 -2.03
CA PRO A 430 3.03 -25.64 -1.80
C PRO A 430 3.62 -24.98 -0.55
N PHE A 431 3.58 -23.64 -0.50
CA PHE A 431 3.97 -22.93 0.70
C PHE A 431 3.32 -21.54 0.81
N GLY A 432 3.65 -20.58 -0.08
CA GLY A 432 3.24 -19.20 -0.02
C GLY A 432 1.81 -18.97 -0.48
N LEU A 433 1.19 -17.96 0.05
CA LEU A 433 -0.14 -17.48 -0.29
C LEU A 433 -0.11 -16.02 -0.72
N GLY A 434 -1.16 -15.59 -1.34
CA GLY A 434 -1.53 -14.20 -1.59
C GLY A 434 -3.01 -14.12 -1.88
N VAL A 435 -3.71 -13.12 -1.35
CA VAL A 435 -5.14 -12.92 -1.59
C VAL A 435 -5.37 -11.63 -2.36
N ARG A 436 -6.10 -11.72 -3.47
CA ARG A 436 -6.47 -10.55 -4.26
C ARG A 436 -7.73 -10.79 -5.09
N ASP A 437 -8.61 -9.79 -5.15
CA ASP A 437 -9.83 -9.79 -5.96
C ASP A 437 -10.71 -11.04 -5.72
N GLY A 438 -10.80 -11.48 -4.46
CA GLY A 438 -11.57 -12.64 -4.02
C GLY A 438 -10.96 -14.00 -4.39
N LEU A 439 -9.75 -14.04 -4.93
CA LEU A 439 -9.00 -15.25 -5.26
C LEU A 439 -7.83 -15.46 -4.30
N VAL A 440 -7.50 -16.71 -4.05
CA VAL A 440 -6.29 -17.11 -3.34
C VAL A 440 -5.25 -17.60 -4.34
N TYR A 441 -4.06 -17.02 -4.29
CA TYR A 441 -2.92 -17.43 -5.08
C TYR A 441 -2.05 -18.36 -4.24
N VAL A 442 -1.76 -19.55 -4.74
CA VAL A 442 -0.99 -20.55 -4.02
C VAL A 442 0.31 -20.80 -4.76
N GLY A 443 1.40 -20.39 -4.11
CA GLY A 443 2.76 -20.59 -4.57
C GLY A 443 3.27 -22.00 -4.26
N MET A 444 3.89 -22.64 -5.24
CA MET A 444 4.47 -23.97 -5.06
C MET A 444 5.70 -24.17 -5.93
N VAL A 445 6.54 -25.07 -5.54
CA VAL A 445 7.75 -25.43 -6.29
C VAL A 445 7.74 -26.93 -6.64
N CYS A 446 8.31 -27.25 -7.82
CA CYS A 446 8.81 -28.57 -8.13
C CYS A 446 10.22 -28.69 -7.58
N THR A 447 10.43 -29.48 -6.57
CA THR A 447 11.68 -29.52 -5.79
C THR A 447 12.80 -30.32 -6.45
N ALA A 448 12.49 -31.08 -7.49
CA ALA A 448 13.43 -31.99 -8.16
C ALA A 448 14.13 -32.99 -7.20
N GLU A 449 13.52 -33.28 -6.04
CA GLU A 449 14.12 -34.16 -5.02
C GLU A 449 14.30 -35.58 -5.55
N SER A 450 13.32 -36.06 -6.33
CA SER A 450 13.37 -37.44 -6.85
C SER A 450 14.36 -37.60 -8.01
N SER A 451 14.54 -36.59 -8.86
CA SER A 451 15.44 -36.63 -10.02
C SER A 451 16.84 -36.17 -9.71
N GLN A 452 17.01 -35.29 -8.74
CA GLN A 452 18.26 -34.56 -8.44
C GLN A 452 18.85 -33.81 -9.65
N ASP A 453 18.00 -33.48 -10.64
CA ASP A 453 18.37 -32.66 -11.79
C ASP A 453 17.92 -31.20 -11.55
N PRO A 454 18.83 -30.22 -11.46
CA PRO A 454 18.45 -28.80 -11.31
C PRO A 454 17.55 -28.27 -12.45
N ALA A 455 17.58 -28.90 -13.62
CA ALA A 455 16.71 -28.51 -14.73
C ALA A 455 15.23 -28.85 -14.48
N ASP A 456 14.92 -29.65 -13.48
CA ASP A 456 13.53 -29.99 -13.08
C ASP A 456 13.00 -29.03 -12.00
N LEU A 457 13.81 -28.07 -11.51
CA LEU A 457 13.37 -27.03 -10.56
C LEU A 457 12.45 -26.03 -11.26
N HIS A 458 11.26 -25.80 -10.72
CA HIS A 458 10.27 -24.93 -11.33
C HIS A 458 9.35 -24.33 -10.27
N ALA A 459 8.91 -23.09 -10.47
CA ALA A 459 7.91 -22.43 -9.64
C ALA A 459 6.57 -22.38 -10.36
N TYR A 460 5.48 -22.51 -9.60
CA TYR A 460 4.10 -22.42 -10.09
C TYR A 460 3.27 -21.58 -9.13
N ILE A 461 2.35 -20.80 -9.68
CA ILE A 461 1.33 -20.07 -8.92
C ILE A 461 -0.03 -20.44 -9.50
N TYR A 462 -0.88 -21.04 -8.68
CA TYR A 462 -2.24 -21.39 -9.04
C TYR A 462 -3.24 -20.51 -8.31
N THR A 463 -4.30 -20.10 -9.00
CA THR A 463 -5.44 -19.44 -8.35
C THR A 463 -6.44 -20.45 -7.85
N PHE A 464 -6.99 -20.17 -6.68
CA PHE A 464 -8.08 -20.90 -6.05
C PHE A 464 -9.26 -19.94 -5.81
N ASP A 465 -10.46 -20.33 -6.25
CA ASP A 465 -11.70 -19.63 -5.94
C ASP A 465 -12.32 -20.24 -4.68
N PRO A 466 -12.34 -19.53 -3.54
CA PRO A 466 -12.86 -20.06 -2.29
C PRO A 466 -14.38 -20.26 -2.31
N THR A 467 -15.12 -19.55 -3.17
CA THR A 467 -16.57 -19.68 -3.30
C THR A 467 -16.94 -20.97 -4.00
N SER A 468 -16.35 -21.27 -5.15
CA SER A 468 -16.58 -22.51 -5.89
C SER A 468 -15.72 -23.67 -5.37
N ARG A 469 -14.71 -23.40 -4.55
CA ARG A 469 -13.72 -24.35 -4.04
C ARG A 469 -13.00 -25.10 -5.15
N THR A 470 -12.51 -24.37 -6.13
CA THR A 470 -11.82 -24.95 -7.28
C THR A 470 -10.53 -24.21 -7.59
N PHE A 471 -9.48 -25.00 -7.84
CA PHE A 471 -8.26 -24.48 -8.45
C PHE A 471 -8.44 -24.27 -9.95
N ALA A 472 -7.75 -23.26 -10.49
CA ALA A 472 -7.63 -23.11 -11.93
C ALA A 472 -6.99 -24.36 -12.56
N LEU A 473 -7.32 -24.65 -13.82
CA LEU A 473 -6.78 -25.81 -14.52
C LEU A 473 -5.34 -25.61 -15.01
N THR A 474 -4.91 -24.36 -15.09
CA THR A 474 -3.56 -23.96 -15.50
C THR A 474 -3.00 -22.97 -14.49
N PRO A 475 -1.68 -22.92 -14.27
CA PRO A 475 -1.09 -21.91 -13.41
C PRO A 475 -1.37 -20.51 -13.97
N ALA A 476 -1.50 -19.54 -13.07
CA ALA A 476 -1.53 -18.12 -13.39
C ALA A 476 -0.14 -17.64 -13.86
N LEU A 477 0.89 -18.21 -13.26
CA LEU A 477 2.29 -17.99 -13.61
C LEU A 477 3.10 -19.26 -13.35
N ASP A 478 4.03 -19.60 -14.24
CA ASP A 478 5.01 -20.66 -14.02
C ASP A 478 6.34 -20.33 -14.74
N PHE A 479 7.47 -20.68 -14.12
CA PHE A 479 8.79 -20.43 -14.68
C PHE A 479 9.86 -21.36 -14.08
N ALA A 480 10.94 -21.55 -14.84
CA ALA A 480 12.08 -22.37 -14.40
C ALA A 480 12.92 -21.62 -13.34
N LEU A 481 13.47 -22.38 -12.37
CA LEU A 481 14.38 -21.86 -11.34
C LEU A 481 15.84 -22.20 -11.70
N ASP A 482 16.26 -21.82 -12.90
CA ASP A 482 17.56 -22.18 -13.48
C ASP A 482 18.51 -21.00 -13.66
N ASP A 483 18.12 -19.81 -13.24
CA ASP A 483 18.92 -18.59 -13.33
C ASP A 483 20.13 -18.59 -12.40
N ASN A 484 21.20 -17.91 -12.84
CA ASN A 484 22.36 -17.64 -12.00
C ASN A 484 22.08 -16.39 -11.15
N ARG A 485 21.76 -16.59 -9.89
CA ARG A 485 21.39 -15.53 -8.94
C ARG A 485 22.59 -14.83 -8.29
N GLY A 486 23.79 -15.42 -8.39
CA GLY A 486 24.99 -14.95 -7.69
C GLY A 486 25.43 -15.93 -6.60
N CYS A 487 26.43 -15.56 -5.80
CA CYS A 487 26.98 -16.41 -4.77
C CYS A 487 26.31 -16.13 -3.42
N THR A 488 25.77 -17.11 -2.77
CA THR A 488 25.29 -16.97 -1.38
C THR A 488 26.41 -16.49 -0.45
N PHE A 489 27.66 -16.90 -0.75
CA PHE A 489 28.84 -16.34 -0.11
C PHE A 489 30.00 -16.23 -1.11
N GLN A 490 30.58 -15.03 -1.24
CA GLN A 490 31.70 -14.74 -2.10
C GLN A 490 32.91 -14.28 -1.29
N ARG A 491 34.06 -14.89 -1.51
CA ARG A 491 35.33 -14.49 -0.93
C ARG A 491 36.35 -14.19 -2.03
N SER A 492 37.03 -13.09 -1.92
CA SER A 492 38.02 -12.69 -2.92
C SER A 492 39.40 -13.39 -2.78
N SER A 493 39.77 -13.89 -1.58
CA SER A 493 41.06 -14.54 -1.33
C SER A 493 41.03 -15.57 -0.20
N PRO A 494 41.16 -16.92 -0.46
CA PRO A 494 41.12 -17.51 -1.79
C PRO A 494 39.71 -17.28 -2.42
N ALA A 495 39.69 -17.23 -3.76
CA ALA A 495 38.41 -17.10 -4.46
C ALA A 495 37.50 -18.30 -4.12
N THR A 496 36.36 -18.02 -3.51
CA THR A 496 35.37 -19.02 -3.13
C THR A 496 34.00 -18.44 -3.43
N CYS A 497 33.18 -19.18 -4.15
CA CYS A 497 31.77 -18.92 -4.34
C CYS A 497 31.00 -20.12 -3.78
N LEU A 498 30.11 -19.90 -2.84
CA LEU A 498 29.15 -20.92 -2.42
C LEU A 498 27.87 -20.69 -3.22
N SER A 499 27.37 -21.76 -3.82
CA SER A 499 26.06 -21.89 -4.47
C SER A 499 25.53 -20.64 -5.22
N ALA A 500 25.70 -20.64 -6.53
CA ALA A 500 25.23 -19.55 -7.39
C ALA A 500 23.86 -19.84 -8.05
N ILE A 501 23.26 -20.98 -7.76
CA ILE A 501 21.99 -21.44 -8.36
C ILE A 501 21.17 -22.16 -7.31
N TRP A 502 19.86 -22.25 -7.52
CA TRP A 502 18.99 -23.14 -6.77
C TRP A 502 19.42 -24.60 -6.91
N ARG A 503 19.22 -25.38 -5.87
CA ARG A 503 19.56 -26.81 -5.81
C ARG A 503 18.32 -27.66 -5.58
N PRO A 504 18.26 -28.90 -6.12
CA PRO A 504 17.22 -29.85 -5.77
C PRO A 504 17.17 -30.10 -4.25
N TRP A 505 15.98 -30.31 -3.72
CA TRP A 505 15.83 -30.68 -2.32
C TRP A 505 16.55 -31.99 -2.04
N VAL A 506 17.08 -32.13 -0.82
CA VAL A 506 17.78 -33.35 -0.37
C VAL A 506 17.26 -33.80 0.98
N PRO A 507 17.01 -35.12 1.14
CA PRO A 507 16.53 -35.68 2.40
C PRO A 507 17.63 -35.85 3.47
N VAL A 508 18.88 -35.55 3.11
CA VAL A 508 20.06 -35.69 3.99
C VAL A 508 20.99 -34.51 3.81
N PHE A 509 21.80 -34.24 4.82
CA PHE A 509 22.77 -33.17 4.81
C PHE A 509 23.69 -33.22 3.59
N THR A 510 23.71 -32.14 2.83
CA THR A 510 24.64 -31.85 1.74
C THR A 510 24.96 -30.35 1.80
N ALA A 511 26.21 -29.96 1.56
CA ALA A 511 26.61 -28.56 1.62
C ALA A 511 27.83 -28.27 0.77
N ASP A 512 27.88 -27.10 0.17
CA ASP A 512 29.10 -26.40 -0.18
C ASP A 512 29.65 -25.73 1.08
N THR A 513 30.94 -25.84 1.34
CA THR A 513 31.53 -25.35 2.59
C THR A 513 32.76 -24.49 2.38
N ALA A 514 32.91 -23.50 3.24
CA ALA A 514 34.12 -22.68 3.38
C ALA A 514 34.48 -22.50 4.85
N PRO A 515 35.79 -22.44 5.21
CA PRO A 515 36.18 -22.16 6.58
C PRO A 515 35.67 -20.81 7.03
N SER A 516 35.10 -20.73 8.24
CA SER A 516 34.78 -19.47 8.90
C SER A 516 36.09 -18.81 9.33
N GLY A 517 36.32 -17.56 8.87
CA GLY A 517 37.47 -16.75 9.30
C GLY A 517 37.30 -16.23 10.72
N ASP A 518 36.07 -16.01 11.14
CA ASP A 518 35.72 -15.35 12.39
C ASP A 518 35.58 -16.37 13.54
N PHE A 519 35.23 -17.60 13.22
CA PHE A 519 35.05 -18.68 14.17
C PHE A 519 35.91 -19.91 13.79
N PRO A 520 37.18 -19.99 14.25
CA PRO A 520 38.08 -21.09 13.92
C PRO A 520 37.52 -22.45 14.35
N GLY A 521 37.41 -23.38 13.42
CA GLY A 521 36.85 -24.70 13.64
C GLY A 521 35.40 -24.86 13.17
N GLU A 522 34.81 -23.81 12.63
CA GLU A 522 33.47 -23.81 12.05
C GLU A 522 33.52 -23.67 10.54
N LEU A 523 32.49 -24.16 9.86
CA LEU A 523 32.32 -24.05 8.41
C LEU A 523 31.11 -23.20 8.06
N LEU A 524 31.30 -22.20 7.22
CA LEU A 524 30.20 -21.57 6.49
C LEU A 524 29.69 -22.60 5.46
N SER A 525 28.40 -22.72 5.36
CA SER A 525 27.77 -23.73 4.50
C SER A 525 26.53 -23.16 3.80
N SER A 526 26.34 -23.56 2.55
CA SER A 526 25.17 -23.20 1.76
C SER A 526 24.79 -24.33 0.82
N TYR A 527 23.51 -24.52 0.60
CA TYR A 527 22.92 -25.41 -0.40
C TYR A 527 21.48 -24.96 -0.65
N PRO A 528 21.26 -23.85 -1.37
CA PRO A 528 19.95 -23.20 -1.47
C PRO A 528 18.89 -24.12 -2.10
N GLN A 529 17.82 -24.38 -1.36
CA GLN A 529 16.69 -25.19 -1.78
C GLN A 529 15.44 -24.31 -1.81
N PRO A 530 14.80 -24.06 -2.98
CA PRO A 530 13.76 -23.06 -3.10
C PRO A 530 12.47 -23.48 -2.39
N MET A 531 11.86 -22.53 -1.69
CA MET A 531 10.45 -22.52 -1.28
C MET A 531 9.86 -21.18 -1.72
N LEU A 532 8.82 -21.18 -2.55
CA LEU A 532 8.05 -19.98 -2.84
C LEU A 532 7.17 -19.72 -1.64
N ALA A 533 7.62 -18.82 -0.78
CA ALA A 533 7.21 -18.72 0.60
C ALA A 533 6.13 -17.66 0.84
N ASP A 534 6.00 -16.69 -0.10
CA ASP A 534 5.10 -15.58 0.04
C ASP A 534 4.79 -14.96 -1.34
N ILE A 535 3.59 -14.38 -1.51
CA ILE A 535 3.11 -13.75 -2.75
C ILE A 535 2.41 -12.44 -2.40
N GLU A 536 3.00 -11.34 -2.83
CA GLU A 536 2.44 -10.02 -2.67
C GLU A 536 2.06 -9.38 -4.01
N PHE A 537 1.23 -8.35 -3.97
CA PHE A 537 0.82 -7.64 -5.18
C PHE A 537 1.16 -6.15 -5.08
N ASP A 538 1.81 -5.63 -6.11
CA ASP A 538 2.01 -4.18 -6.25
C ASP A 538 0.70 -3.48 -6.65
N ASP A 539 0.66 -2.15 -6.52
CA ASP A 539 -0.53 -1.33 -6.78
C ASP A 539 -1.05 -1.49 -8.23
N ASP A 540 -0.15 -1.80 -9.18
CA ASP A 540 -0.50 -2.08 -10.58
C ASP A 540 -0.98 -3.53 -10.82
N GLY A 541 -0.96 -4.38 -9.78
CA GLY A 541 -1.32 -5.79 -9.84
C GLY A 541 -0.19 -6.72 -10.29
N SER A 542 1.02 -6.23 -10.45
CA SER A 542 2.20 -7.08 -10.62
C SER A 542 2.46 -7.92 -9.38
N MET A 543 2.96 -9.15 -9.54
CA MET A 543 3.28 -10.04 -8.40
C MET A 543 4.70 -9.83 -7.91
N ILE A 544 4.87 -9.88 -6.61
CA ILE A 544 6.15 -9.94 -5.92
C ILE A 544 6.24 -11.31 -5.26
N LEU A 545 7.32 -12.04 -5.51
CA LEU A 545 7.47 -13.44 -5.17
C LEU A 545 8.63 -13.62 -4.22
N GLY A 546 8.38 -13.99 -2.97
CA GLY A 546 9.38 -14.24 -1.94
C GLY A 546 9.84 -15.70 -1.94
N PHE A 547 11.11 -15.92 -2.21
CA PHE A 547 11.71 -17.25 -2.14
C PHE A 547 12.56 -17.39 -0.89
N ARG A 548 12.20 -18.38 -0.08
CA ARG A 548 12.93 -18.81 1.11
C ARG A 548 13.88 -19.95 0.78
N ASP A 549 15.06 -19.94 1.39
CA ASP A 549 16.00 -21.07 1.32
C ASP A 549 15.73 -22.05 2.46
N ARG A 550 15.19 -23.23 2.13
CA ARG A 550 14.97 -24.34 3.07
C ARG A 550 16.22 -24.72 3.87
N TYR A 551 17.40 -24.57 3.28
CA TYR A 551 18.67 -24.93 3.91
C TYR A 551 18.93 -24.10 5.17
N GLY A 552 18.51 -22.87 5.22
CA GLY A 552 18.61 -22.03 6.40
C GLY A 552 17.83 -22.55 7.60
N ASP A 553 16.66 -23.16 7.35
CA ASP A 553 15.83 -23.81 8.37
C ASP A 553 16.35 -25.18 8.80
N GLN A 554 17.16 -25.81 7.95
CA GLN A 554 17.75 -27.12 8.20
C GLN A 554 19.06 -27.06 8.97
N VAL A 555 19.95 -26.12 8.70
CA VAL A 555 21.29 -26.04 9.30
C VAL A 555 21.31 -25.14 10.51
N GLY A 556 20.76 -23.93 10.38
CA GLY A 556 20.78 -22.96 11.47
C GLY A 556 22.16 -22.30 11.67
N TYR A 557 22.45 -21.88 12.91
CA TYR A 557 23.68 -21.20 13.28
C TYR A 557 24.50 -22.01 14.30
N ARG A 558 25.78 -22.26 13.98
CA ARG A 558 26.73 -23.03 14.82
C ARG A 558 26.17 -24.39 15.27
N SER A 559 25.47 -25.05 14.37
CA SER A 559 24.74 -26.28 14.64
C SER A 559 25.39 -27.50 13.98
N PRO A 560 25.31 -28.68 14.56
CA PRO A 560 25.74 -29.91 13.92
C PRO A 560 24.72 -30.30 12.84
N SER A 561 25.17 -30.50 11.62
CA SER A 561 24.28 -30.82 10.49
C SER A 561 24.31 -32.29 10.12
N SER A 562 25.32 -33.02 10.56
CA SER A 562 25.40 -34.46 10.41
C SER A 562 25.50 -35.18 11.78
N PRO A 563 24.81 -36.30 12.00
CA PRO A 563 24.79 -37.00 13.27
C PRO A 563 26.15 -37.58 13.70
N PHE A 564 27.15 -37.53 12.83
CA PHE A 564 28.43 -38.20 13.03
C PHE A 564 29.64 -37.26 13.00
N THR A 565 29.44 -35.92 13.07
CA THR A 565 30.58 -35.00 13.04
C THR A 565 30.50 -34.00 14.20
N ASP A 566 31.68 -33.76 14.79
CA ASP A 566 31.85 -32.68 15.79
C ASP A 566 31.99 -31.28 15.12
N THR A 567 31.75 -31.21 13.80
CA THR A 567 31.88 -29.99 13.03
C THR A 567 30.60 -29.16 13.18
N LEU A 568 30.74 -27.91 13.55
CA LEU A 568 29.66 -26.97 13.58
C LEU A 568 29.58 -26.20 12.24
N TYR A 569 28.37 -25.98 11.79
CA TYR A 569 28.06 -25.30 10.55
C TYR A 569 27.30 -24.00 10.84
N ILE A 570 27.60 -23.01 10.04
CA ILE A 570 26.85 -21.75 9.98
C ILE A 570 26.21 -21.72 8.58
N SER A 571 24.89 -21.81 8.51
CA SER A 571 24.21 -21.65 7.24
C SER A 571 24.31 -20.20 6.76
N ILE A 572 24.46 -20.06 5.46
CA ILE A 572 24.25 -18.80 4.77
C ILE A 572 23.10 -19.05 3.83
N VAL A 573 21.99 -18.40 4.10
CA VAL A 573 20.78 -18.52 3.28
C VAL A 573 21.01 -17.86 1.92
N GLY A 574 20.25 -18.29 0.95
CA GLY A 574 20.25 -17.78 -0.41
C GLY A 574 18.81 -17.73 -0.93
N GLY A 575 17.93 -17.07 -0.19
CA GLY A 575 16.59 -16.74 -0.68
C GLY A 575 16.64 -15.69 -1.78
N ASP A 576 15.52 -15.37 -2.36
CA ASP A 576 15.45 -14.49 -3.52
C ASP A 576 14.12 -13.72 -3.50
N VAL A 577 14.06 -12.64 -4.25
CA VAL A 577 12.82 -11.91 -4.49
C VAL A 577 12.69 -11.59 -5.96
N LEU A 578 11.55 -11.93 -6.55
CA LEU A 578 11.31 -11.79 -7.96
C LEU A 578 10.08 -10.92 -8.23
N TYR A 579 10.10 -10.19 -9.32
CA TYR A 579 9.00 -9.34 -9.76
C TYR A 579 8.42 -9.86 -11.09
N ALA A 580 7.12 -10.12 -11.12
CA ALA A 580 6.39 -10.59 -12.30
C ALA A 580 5.38 -9.53 -12.72
N CYS A 581 5.68 -8.80 -13.77
CA CYS A 581 4.84 -7.71 -14.27
C CYS A 581 3.53 -8.20 -14.87
N GLN A 582 2.47 -7.42 -14.76
CA GLN A 582 1.26 -7.66 -15.54
C GLN A 582 1.55 -7.59 -17.06
N ASP A 583 0.94 -8.49 -17.83
CA ASP A 583 1.08 -8.56 -19.29
C ASP A 583 0.13 -7.61 -20.04
N GLY A 584 -0.74 -6.88 -19.32
CA GLY A 584 -1.78 -6.02 -19.86
C GLY A 584 -2.98 -6.76 -20.48
N ALA A 585 -3.01 -8.08 -20.40
CA ALA A 585 -4.10 -8.94 -20.88
C ALA A 585 -4.80 -9.70 -19.72
N GLY A 586 -4.37 -9.44 -18.47
CA GLY A 586 -4.88 -10.08 -17.26
C GLY A 586 -4.09 -11.30 -16.82
N GLY A 587 -2.86 -11.47 -17.32
CA GLY A 587 -1.85 -12.44 -16.89
C GLY A 587 -0.56 -11.76 -16.46
N TRP A 588 0.48 -12.55 -16.23
CA TRP A 588 1.78 -12.07 -15.78
C TRP A 588 2.90 -12.57 -16.71
N LEU A 589 3.93 -11.73 -16.83
CA LEU A 589 5.18 -12.10 -17.50
C LEU A 589 6.11 -12.78 -16.50
N GLU A 590 6.85 -13.79 -16.96
CA GLU A 590 7.92 -14.40 -16.18
C GLU A 590 8.93 -13.32 -15.70
N PRO A 591 9.43 -13.39 -14.45
CA PRO A 591 10.48 -12.50 -13.97
C PRO A 591 11.66 -12.41 -14.94
N GLY A 592 12.12 -11.18 -15.21
CA GLY A 592 13.23 -10.94 -16.15
C GLY A 592 12.88 -11.10 -17.63
N SER A 593 11.65 -11.43 -18.02
CA SER A 593 11.24 -11.65 -19.41
C SER A 593 10.37 -10.52 -19.95
N GLY A 594 10.22 -10.44 -21.29
CA GLY A 594 9.20 -9.59 -21.94
C GLY A 594 9.30 -8.07 -21.69
N GLY A 595 10.36 -7.60 -21.03
CA GLY A 595 10.53 -6.22 -20.60
C GLY A 595 10.18 -6.01 -19.11
N CYS A 596 9.71 -7.04 -18.42
CA CYS A 596 9.62 -7.09 -16.98
C CYS A 596 11.03 -7.23 -16.42
N ALA A 597 11.51 -6.23 -15.72
CA ALA A 597 12.83 -6.28 -15.13
C ALA A 597 12.70 -6.89 -13.72
N ASN A 598 13.55 -7.87 -13.41
CA ASN A 598 13.78 -8.29 -12.03
C ASN A 598 14.86 -7.39 -11.46
N ASN A 599 14.48 -6.35 -10.72
CA ASN A 599 15.38 -5.25 -10.37
C ASN A 599 15.82 -5.25 -8.91
N TYR A 600 15.34 -6.16 -8.06
CA TYR A 600 15.67 -6.11 -6.65
C TYR A 600 17.16 -6.37 -6.40
N ASP A 601 17.82 -5.40 -5.73
CA ASP A 601 19.21 -5.50 -5.29
C ASP A 601 19.26 -6.00 -3.85
N ASP A 602 19.00 -7.29 -3.65
CA ASP A 602 19.06 -7.93 -2.35
C ASP A 602 20.47 -8.35 -1.94
N ASN A 603 21.46 -7.92 -2.69
CA ASN A 603 22.88 -8.14 -2.44
C ASN A 603 23.37 -7.46 -1.15
N TYR A 604 24.30 -8.12 -0.47
CA TYR A 604 25.09 -7.53 0.60
C TYR A 604 26.55 -7.36 0.14
N PHE A 605 26.89 -6.17 -0.25
CA PHE A 605 28.22 -5.64 -0.53
C PHE A 605 29.32 -6.68 -0.80
N LEU A 606 29.39 -7.21 -2.02
CA LEU A 606 30.47 -8.09 -2.51
C LEU A 606 30.69 -9.41 -1.73
N THR A 607 29.79 -9.77 -0.81
CA THR A 607 29.96 -10.95 0.03
C THR A 607 28.82 -11.93 -0.12
N HIS A 608 27.61 -11.42 -0.26
CA HIS A 608 26.38 -12.17 -0.44
C HIS A 608 25.60 -11.56 -1.58
N ASP A 609 25.19 -12.37 -2.53
CA ASP A 609 24.39 -11.91 -3.65
C ASP A 609 22.88 -12.13 -3.42
N GLU A 610 22.51 -12.80 -2.33
CA GLU A 610 21.13 -13.15 -1.96
C GLU A 610 20.97 -13.06 -0.46
N THR A 611 20.09 -12.22 0.05
CA THR A 611 19.91 -12.01 1.50
C THR A 611 18.48 -12.17 2.00
N SER A 612 17.51 -12.37 1.10
CA SER A 612 16.10 -12.55 1.45
C SER A 612 15.87 -13.79 2.31
N MET A 613 14.94 -13.72 3.26
CA MET A 613 14.42 -14.84 4.03
C MET A 613 12.99 -15.24 3.61
N GLY A 614 12.44 -14.61 2.57
CA GLY A 614 11.22 -14.98 1.87
C GLY A 614 9.92 -14.41 2.39
N GLY A 615 9.86 -13.84 3.60
CA GLY A 615 8.65 -13.18 4.10
C GLY A 615 8.59 -11.72 3.67
N MET A 616 7.43 -11.24 3.23
CA MET A 616 7.25 -9.91 2.65
C MET A 616 5.93 -9.29 3.07
N VAL A 617 5.82 -7.97 2.94
CA VAL A 617 4.54 -7.26 3.01
C VAL A 617 4.53 -6.04 2.11
N ARG A 618 3.40 -5.78 1.50
CA ARG A 618 3.07 -4.55 0.79
C ARG A 618 2.16 -3.65 1.61
N VAL A 619 2.49 -2.38 1.69
CA VAL A 619 1.58 -1.35 2.19
C VAL A 619 1.03 -0.61 0.97
N PRO A 620 -0.28 -0.63 0.72
CA PRO A 620 -0.88 0.02 -0.45
C PRO A 620 -0.50 1.49 -0.56
N GLY A 621 -0.28 1.98 -1.78
CA GLY A 621 0.15 3.35 -2.04
C GLY A 621 1.62 3.66 -1.75
N ARG A 622 2.37 2.73 -1.15
CA ARG A 622 3.81 2.87 -0.90
C ARG A 622 4.63 2.29 -2.04
N PRO A 623 5.75 2.94 -2.41
CA PRO A 623 6.60 2.43 -3.49
C PRO A 623 7.45 1.22 -3.09
N GLU A 624 7.47 0.84 -1.81
CA GLU A 624 8.36 -0.18 -1.31
C GLU A 624 7.62 -1.48 -0.96
N THR A 625 8.32 -2.61 -1.14
CA THR A 625 8.03 -3.90 -0.50
C THR A 625 8.97 -4.07 0.68
N VAL A 626 8.42 -4.42 1.83
CA VAL A 626 9.20 -4.73 3.04
C VAL A 626 9.47 -6.22 3.10
N MET A 627 10.69 -6.60 3.41
CA MET A 627 11.17 -7.98 3.28
C MET A 627 12.08 -8.37 4.42
N THR A 628 11.92 -9.58 4.94
CA THR A 628 12.83 -10.16 5.93
C THR A 628 14.17 -10.51 5.30
N SER A 629 15.27 -10.13 5.94
CA SER A 629 16.63 -10.27 5.41
C SER A 629 17.64 -10.55 6.50
N PHE A 630 18.67 -11.34 6.20
CA PHE A 630 19.87 -11.32 7.01
C PHE A 630 20.82 -10.20 6.56
N ASP A 631 21.72 -9.77 7.46
CA ASP A 631 22.62 -8.63 7.24
C ASP A 631 21.87 -7.43 6.58
N PRO A 632 20.80 -6.89 7.19
CA PRO A 632 19.95 -5.91 6.55
C PRO A 632 20.65 -4.57 6.30
N ILE A 633 21.72 -4.25 7.07
CA ILE A 633 22.39 -2.94 7.04
C ILE A 633 23.65 -3.01 6.19
N PRO A 634 23.74 -2.28 5.08
CA PRO A 634 24.94 -2.24 4.28
C PRO A 634 26.12 -1.61 5.03
N LEU A 635 27.29 -2.29 5.07
CA LEU A 635 28.59 -1.74 5.50
C LEU A 635 28.75 -1.44 6.98
N ASP A 636 28.01 -2.02 7.89
CA ASP A 636 28.11 -1.73 9.32
C ASP A 636 29.14 -2.55 10.10
N ASN A 637 29.76 -3.54 9.49
CA ASN A 637 30.68 -4.54 10.08
C ASN A 637 30.01 -5.55 11.05
N GLN A 638 28.70 -5.51 11.22
CA GLN A 638 27.94 -6.61 11.79
C GLN A 638 27.76 -7.66 10.69
N ILE A 639 27.84 -8.92 11.02
CA ILE A 639 27.81 -9.99 10.01
C ILE A 639 26.86 -11.14 10.36
N LEU A 640 26.15 -11.03 11.48
CA LEU A 640 25.28 -12.08 12.01
C LEU A 640 23.94 -11.49 12.48
N ASP A 641 23.46 -10.52 11.73
CA ASP A 641 22.26 -9.76 12.02
C ASP A 641 21.08 -10.26 11.19
N GLY A 642 19.90 -9.99 11.67
CA GLY A 642 18.67 -10.16 10.90
C GLY A 642 17.73 -8.98 11.13
N GLY A 643 16.92 -8.70 10.14
CA GLY A 643 15.98 -7.59 10.17
C GLY A 643 15.23 -7.48 8.86
N LEU A 644 14.93 -6.25 8.48
CA LEU A 644 14.09 -5.98 7.32
C LEU A 644 14.73 -4.95 6.40
N ARG A 645 14.39 -5.04 5.12
CA ARG A 645 14.72 -4.08 4.08
C ARG A 645 13.46 -3.65 3.36
N TRP A 646 13.40 -2.37 3.03
CA TRP A 646 12.40 -1.79 2.13
C TRP A 646 13.03 -1.64 0.77
N TYR A 647 12.47 -2.28 -0.22
CA TYR A 647 12.94 -2.21 -1.59
C TYR A 647 11.96 -1.41 -2.43
N ASN A 648 12.44 -0.42 -3.14
CA ASN A 648 11.62 0.33 -4.07
C ASN A 648 11.29 -0.53 -5.30
N ASN A 649 10.01 -0.78 -5.55
CA ASN A 649 9.55 -1.69 -6.61
C ASN A 649 9.88 -1.20 -8.03
N GLU A 650 10.10 0.11 -8.24
CA GLU A 650 10.44 0.65 -9.55
C GLU A 650 11.93 0.52 -9.86
N THR A 651 12.79 0.70 -8.86
CA THR A 651 14.25 0.75 -9.05
C THR A 651 14.97 -0.47 -8.51
N GLY A 652 14.36 -1.21 -7.57
CA GLY A 652 14.97 -2.32 -6.86
C GLY A 652 15.97 -1.91 -5.77
N ASP A 653 16.21 -0.60 -5.59
CA ASP A 653 17.17 -0.10 -4.60
C ASP A 653 16.61 -0.25 -3.17
N ILE A 654 17.52 -0.41 -2.20
CA ILE A 654 17.17 -0.41 -0.78
C ILE A 654 16.83 1.02 -0.35
N ALA A 655 15.55 1.26 -0.07
CA ALA A 655 15.05 2.56 0.40
C ALA A 655 15.27 2.75 1.91
N GLN A 656 15.14 1.68 2.70
CA GLN A 656 15.25 1.70 4.16
C GLN A 656 15.72 0.35 4.67
N ALA A 657 16.33 0.32 5.87
CA ALA A 657 16.74 -0.90 6.55
C ALA A 657 16.51 -0.77 8.06
N TYR A 658 16.12 -1.88 8.69
CA TYR A 658 15.93 -2.00 10.13
C TYR A 658 16.55 -3.28 10.64
N ARG A 659 17.39 -3.18 11.70
CA ARG A 659 18.00 -4.33 12.37
C ARG A 659 17.16 -4.73 13.55
N LEU A 660 16.58 -5.92 13.48
CA LEU A 660 15.75 -6.45 14.54
C LEU A 660 16.55 -7.19 15.61
N TYR A 661 17.59 -7.91 15.21
CA TYR A 661 18.49 -8.61 16.13
C TYR A 661 19.94 -8.62 15.65
N SER A 662 20.89 -8.73 16.60
CA SER A 662 22.30 -8.98 16.31
C SER A 662 22.84 -10.11 17.18
N SER A 663 23.46 -11.10 16.56
CA SER A 663 24.12 -12.21 17.26
C SER A 663 25.50 -11.83 17.84
N ASN A 664 25.99 -10.62 17.59
CA ASN A 664 27.29 -10.17 18.07
C ASN A 664 27.25 -9.65 19.52
N ASP A 665 26.09 -9.26 20.03
CA ASP A 665 25.93 -8.52 21.27
C ASP A 665 25.59 -9.39 22.49
N GLU A 666 25.28 -10.67 22.30
CA GLU A 666 24.83 -11.55 23.37
C GLU A 666 25.86 -12.63 23.74
N PRO A 667 26.07 -12.89 25.04
CA PRO A 667 26.95 -13.96 25.51
C PRO A 667 26.39 -15.37 25.22
N VAL A 668 25.07 -15.48 24.98
CA VAL A 668 24.40 -16.71 24.59
C VAL A 668 23.60 -16.42 23.32
N ILE A 669 24.13 -16.86 22.18
CA ILE A 669 23.51 -16.66 20.89
C ILE A 669 22.31 -17.58 20.77
N ARG A 670 21.09 -17.02 20.76
CA ARG A 670 19.84 -17.74 20.55
C ARG A 670 19.23 -17.47 19.18
N THR A 671 19.86 -16.64 18.35
CA THR A 671 19.45 -16.30 17.00
C THR A 671 20.12 -17.19 15.97
N PHE A 672 19.65 -17.13 14.72
CA PHE A 672 20.17 -17.98 13.65
C PHE A 672 21.25 -17.33 12.77
N GLY A 673 21.71 -16.12 13.14
CA GLY A 673 22.77 -15.41 12.40
C GLY A 673 22.41 -15.23 10.93
N LYS A 674 23.20 -15.85 10.02
CA LYS A 674 22.94 -15.85 8.57
C LYS A 674 22.05 -17.00 8.09
N GLY A 675 21.48 -17.80 9.00
CA GLY A 675 20.40 -18.73 8.70
C GLY A 675 19.05 -18.03 8.67
N ASN A 676 17.96 -18.78 8.47
CA ASN A 676 16.63 -18.20 8.54
C ASN A 676 16.28 -17.90 10.01
N GLY A 677 16.44 -16.65 10.39
CA GLY A 677 16.14 -16.17 11.75
C GLY A 677 14.77 -15.50 11.87
N LEU A 678 14.12 -15.19 10.74
CA LEU A 678 12.81 -14.55 10.66
C LEU A 678 11.88 -15.38 9.79
N GLY A 679 10.59 -15.26 10.05
CA GLY A 679 9.52 -15.79 9.21
C GLY A 679 8.94 -14.74 8.30
N ASP A 680 7.63 -14.69 8.27
CA ASP A 680 6.84 -13.76 7.51
C ASP A 680 6.75 -12.39 8.19
N VAL A 681 6.26 -11.38 7.46
CA VAL A 681 5.98 -10.03 7.96
C VAL A 681 4.62 -9.56 7.46
N GLU A 682 3.83 -8.92 8.34
CA GLU A 682 2.46 -8.50 8.05
C GLU A 682 2.21 -7.06 8.49
N ALA A 683 1.32 -6.31 7.81
CA ALA A 683 0.96 -4.93 8.13
C ALA A 683 -0.34 -4.86 8.95
N LEU A 684 -0.26 -4.24 10.13
CA LEU A 684 -1.40 -4.07 11.02
C LEU A 684 -2.15 -2.75 10.74
N CYS A 685 -2.58 -2.56 9.51
CA CYS A 685 -3.29 -1.36 9.10
C CYS A 685 -4.57 -1.12 9.91
N SER A 686 -4.85 0.13 10.23
CA SER A 686 -6.07 0.53 10.94
C SER A 686 -7.32 0.36 10.08
N LEU A 687 -8.50 0.52 10.67
CA LEU A 687 -9.74 0.61 9.88
C LEU A 687 -9.77 1.91 9.09
N ALA A 688 -10.31 1.86 7.89
CA ALA A 688 -10.52 3.06 7.10
C ALA A 688 -11.37 4.09 7.87
N PRO A 689 -10.91 5.35 7.98
CA PRO A 689 -11.57 6.38 8.76
C PRO A 689 -12.90 6.78 8.14
N ILE A 690 -13.74 7.45 8.96
CA ILE A 690 -15.03 7.97 8.53
C ILE A 690 -15.05 9.49 8.71
N GLU A 691 -15.50 10.19 7.67
CA GLU A 691 -15.81 11.60 7.66
C GLU A 691 -17.30 11.81 7.39
N VAL A 692 -17.97 12.69 8.15
CA VAL A 692 -19.39 12.98 7.96
C VAL A 692 -19.65 14.48 7.89
N GLY A 693 -20.53 14.93 7.04
CA GLY A 693 -20.92 16.29 6.77
C GLY A 693 -22.02 16.33 5.72
N ASN A 694 -22.52 17.46 5.20
CA ASN A 694 -21.59 18.39 4.62
C ASN A 694 -22.05 19.86 4.63
N ARG A 695 -23.32 20.23 4.36
CA ARG A 695 -23.60 21.61 3.95
C ARG A 695 -24.88 22.23 4.56
N ILE A 696 -24.84 23.56 4.78
CA ILE A 696 -26.02 24.36 5.12
C ILE A 696 -26.23 25.39 4.00
N TRP A 697 -27.43 25.42 3.41
CA TRP A 697 -27.74 26.30 2.28
C TRP A 697 -29.10 26.99 2.41
N LEU A 698 -29.30 28.02 1.61
CA LEU A 698 -30.58 28.72 1.45
C LEU A 698 -31.34 28.08 0.28
N ASP A 699 -32.43 27.43 0.60
CA ASP A 699 -33.39 26.89 -0.36
C ASP A 699 -34.25 28.04 -0.87
N GLU A 700 -33.94 28.54 -2.07
CA GLU A 700 -34.57 29.76 -2.62
C GLU A 700 -35.98 29.53 -3.15
N ASP A 701 -36.31 28.32 -3.61
CA ASP A 701 -37.61 28.01 -4.21
C ASP A 701 -38.51 27.11 -3.32
N GLY A 702 -37.96 26.58 -2.23
CA GLY A 702 -38.70 25.92 -1.17
C GLY A 702 -39.10 24.49 -1.52
N ASP A 703 -38.38 23.82 -2.39
CA ASP A 703 -38.67 22.44 -2.82
C ASP A 703 -37.96 21.38 -2.00
N GLY A 704 -37.01 21.78 -1.15
CA GLY A 704 -36.25 20.90 -0.26
C GLY A 704 -35.05 20.21 -0.92
N ILE A 705 -34.75 20.53 -2.17
CA ILE A 705 -33.65 19.97 -2.96
C ILE A 705 -32.54 21.02 -3.09
N GLN A 706 -31.31 20.62 -2.92
CA GLN A 706 -30.17 21.51 -3.13
C GLN A 706 -29.91 21.73 -4.62
N ASP A 707 -30.28 22.91 -5.11
CA ASP A 707 -30.15 23.28 -6.52
C ASP A 707 -28.87 24.05 -6.85
N PRO A 708 -28.37 23.93 -8.10
CA PRO A 708 -27.23 24.74 -8.54
C PRO A 708 -27.49 26.22 -8.47
N GLY A 709 -26.69 26.97 -7.75
CA GLY A 709 -26.78 28.40 -7.61
C GLY A 709 -27.39 28.87 -6.29
N GLU A 710 -27.95 27.98 -5.51
CA GLU A 710 -28.40 28.29 -4.15
C GLU A 710 -27.25 28.68 -3.25
N LEU A 711 -27.51 29.64 -2.38
CA LEU A 711 -26.45 30.27 -1.62
C LEU A 711 -26.08 29.46 -0.37
N PRO A 712 -24.80 29.27 -0.10
CA PRO A 712 -24.34 28.64 1.14
C PRO A 712 -24.54 29.56 2.34
N ILE A 713 -24.65 29.00 3.53
CA ILE A 713 -24.77 29.73 4.80
C ILE A 713 -23.61 29.43 5.73
N GLY A 714 -22.70 30.41 5.84
CA GLY A 714 -21.51 30.30 6.69
C GLY A 714 -21.74 30.84 8.11
N GLY A 715 -20.83 30.46 9.04
CA GLY A 715 -20.81 30.94 10.42
C GLY A 715 -21.84 30.28 11.34
N VAL A 716 -22.38 29.14 10.96
CA VAL A 716 -23.33 28.35 11.75
C VAL A 716 -22.58 27.29 12.56
N GLU A 717 -22.78 27.22 13.88
CA GLU A 717 -22.27 26.16 14.72
C GLU A 717 -23.11 24.89 14.56
N VAL A 718 -22.46 23.82 14.16
CA VAL A 718 -22.99 22.47 13.99
C VAL A 718 -22.41 21.57 15.08
N GLN A 719 -23.21 20.72 15.70
CA GLN A 719 -22.82 19.89 16.83
C GLN A 719 -23.10 18.42 16.55
N LEU A 720 -22.13 17.54 16.82
CA LEU A 720 -22.26 16.08 16.71
C LEU A 720 -22.53 15.47 18.08
N TYR A 721 -23.56 14.62 18.16
CA TYR A 721 -23.97 13.92 19.37
C TYR A 721 -24.01 12.41 19.15
N ARG A 722 -23.71 11.67 20.23
CA ARG A 722 -23.95 10.23 20.33
C ARG A 722 -24.57 9.90 21.68
N ASP A 723 -25.65 9.12 21.70
CA ASP A 723 -26.39 8.74 22.94
C ASP A 723 -26.78 9.95 23.82
N GLY A 724 -27.10 11.09 23.17
CA GLY A 724 -27.42 12.34 23.84
C GLY A 724 -26.22 13.13 24.38
N ASN A 725 -25.00 12.66 24.22
CA ASN A 725 -23.77 13.34 24.64
C ASN A 725 -23.14 14.10 23.45
N LEU A 726 -22.75 15.35 23.70
CA LEU A 726 -22.01 16.13 22.74
C LEU A 726 -20.59 15.55 22.56
N LEU A 727 -20.21 15.22 21.35
CA LEU A 727 -18.85 14.80 20.99
C LEU A 727 -17.98 15.99 20.61
N GLY A 728 -18.48 16.92 19.81
CA GLY A 728 -17.79 18.12 19.38
C GLY A 728 -18.64 19.03 18.51
N SER A 729 -18.03 20.11 18.01
CA SER A 729 -18.69 21.07 17.12
C SER A 729 -17.75 21.53 16.00
N ALA A 730 -18.37 21.91 14.88
CA ALA A 730 -17.75 22.58 13.74
C ALA A 730 -18.50 23.89 13.48
N THR A 731 -17.92 24.82 12.73
CA THR A 731 -18.59 26.07 12.28
C THR A 731 -18.50 26.14 10.77
N THR A 732 -19.65 26.25 10.09
CA THR A 732 -19.64 26.31 8.62
C THR A 732 -18.78 27.44 8.09
N ASP A 733 -18.05 27.17 7.04
CA ASP A 733 -17.23 28.14 6.30
C ASP A 733 -18.07 29.04 5.35
N ASP A 734 -17.41 29.83 4.52
CA ASP A 734 -18.08 30.72 3.56
C ASP A 734 -18.83 29.95 2.44
N ASP A 735 -18.47 28.67 2.22
CA ASP A 735 -19.15 27.75 1.30
C ASP A 735 -20.25 26.94 1.99
N GLY A 736 -20.55 27.25 3.26
CA GLY A 736 -21.59 26.59 4.07
C GLY A 736 -21.22 25.18 4.53
N THR A 737 -19.95 24.75 4.36
CA THR A 737 -19.54 23.36 4.61
C THR A 737 -19.13 23.11 6.05
N TYR A 738 -19.38 21.90 6.53
CA TYR A 738 -18.93 21.40 7.84
C TYR A 738 -18.62 19.90 7.77
N TYR A 739 -17.62 19.45 8.52
CA TYR A 739 -17.21 18.05 8.57
C TYR A 739 -16.87 17.61 9.99
N PHE A 740 -17.12 16.34 10.31
CA PHE A 740 -16.68 15.69 11.55
C PHE A 740 -15.80 14.49 11.22
N ILE A 741 -14.70 14.37 11.95
CA ILE A 741 -13.72 13.29 11.84
C ILE A 741 -13.34 12.78 13.23
N ASP A 742 -12.90 11.52 13.32
CA ASP A 742 -12.35 11.00 14.57
C ASP A 742 -10.92 11.50 14.80
N VAL A 743 -10.54 11.69 16.06
CA VAL A 743 -9.20 12.12 16.48
C VAL A 743 -8.07 11.17 16.01
N THR A 744 -8.42 9.92 15.66
CA THR A 744 -7.47 8.94 15.12
C THR A 744 -7.33 9.02 13.60
N ASN A 745 -8.14 9.85 12.95
CA ASN A 745 -8.09 10.01 11.49
C ASN A 745 -6.81 10.76 11.07
N PRO A 746 -6.02 10.24 10.12
CA PRO A 746 -4.77 10.84 9.67
C PRO A 746 -4.97 12.00 8.69
N ILE A 747 -5.76 13.01 9.05
CA ILE A 747 -5.85 14.22 8.22
C ILE A 747 -4.65 15.14 8.42
N SER A 748 -4.39 15.98 7.42
CA SER A 748 -3.31 16.94 7.52
C SER A 748 -3.59 17.97 8.64
N PRO A 749 -2.57 18.40 9.43
CA PRO A 749 -2.73 19.39 10.48
C PRO A 749 -3.30 20.74 9.99
N SER A 750 -3.19 21.02 8.70
CA SER A 750 -3.78 22.23 8.08
C SER A 750 -5.31 22.15 8.01
N ARG A 751 -5.88 20.96 7.82
CA ARG A 751 -7.33 20.73 7.81
C ARG A 751 -7.91 20.69 9.23
N GLU A 752 -7.24 20.03 10.18
CA GLU A 752 -7.64 20.02 11.60
C GLU A 752 -7.79 21.42 12.19
N SER A 753 -7.07 22.41 11.66
CA SER A 753 -7.09 23.78 12.16
C SER A 753 -8.20 24.64 11.57
N GLN A 754 -8.98 24.13 10.62
CA GLN A 754 -10.10 24.85 9.98
C GLN A 754 -11.33 24.79 10.88
N SER A 755 -12.09 25.89 10.93
CA SER A 755 -13.26 25.99 11.83
C SER A 755 -14.42 25.10 11.41
N ASN A 756 -14.48 24.70 10.14
CA ASN A 756 -15.51 23.79 9.62
C ASN A 756 -15.19 22.30 9.86
N TYR A 757 -14.04 21.97 10.45
CA TYR A 757 -13.72 20.61 10.91
C TYR A 757 -13.94 20.47 12.41
N GLY A 758 -14.80 19.52 12.80
CA GLY A 758 -14.98 19.07 14.16
C GLY A 758 -14.20 17.78 14.41
N VAL A 759 -13.03 17.88 15.06
CA VAL A 759 -12.27 16.70 15.49
C VAL A 759 -12.90 16.16 16.76
N VAL A 760 -13.40 14.93 16.72
CA VAL A 760 -14.14 14.30 17.81
C VAL A 760 -13.47 12.99 18.24
N ASN A 761 -13.85 12.46 19.38
CA ASN A 761 -13.44 11.14 19.85
C ASN A 761 -14.65 10.23 19.88
N GLY A 762 -14.60 9.14 19.12
CA GLY A 762 -15.62 8.11 19.08
C GLY A 762 -16.58 8.21 17.89
N LEU A 763 -16.19 8.87 16.80
CA LEU A 763 -16.81 8.69 15.49
C LEU A 763 -16.25 7.41 14.86
N GLY A 764 -17.10 6.43 14.66
CA GLY A 764 -16.68 5.12 14.15
C GLY A 764 -17.78 4.43 13.34
N PRO A 765 -17.48 3.28 12.74
CA PRO A 765 -18.40 2.56 11.85
C PRO A 765 -19.57 1.91 12.60
N ASN A 766 -20.71 1.76 11.89
CA ASN A 766 -21.90 1.07 12.34
C ASN A 766 -22.51 1.61 13.65
N LEU A 767 -22.43 2.92 13.87
CA LEU A 767 -22.91 3.60 15.08
C LEU A 767 -23.95 4.67 14.73
N VAL A 768 -24.83 4.99 15.70
CA VAL A 768 -25.90 5.98 15.53
C VAL A 768 -25.48 7.32 16.11
N TYR A 769 -25.70 8.39 15.37
CA TYR A 769 -25.37 9.77 15.73
C TYR A 769 -26.51 10.74 15.43
N GLU A 770 -26.39 11.93 15.96
CA GLU A 770 -27.25 13.06 15.61
C GLU A 770 -26.38 14.31 15.34
N ILE A 771 -26.62 14.98 14.21
CA ILE A 771 -26.18 16.36 13.97
C ILE A 771 -27.25 17.29 14.50
N ARG A 772 -26.87 18.31 15.26
CA ARG A 772 -27.77 19.28 15.83
C ARG A 772 -27.33 20.71 15.57
N VAL A 773 -28.24 21.55 15.09
CA VAL A 773 -28.05 22.99 14.84
C VAL A 773 -29.12 23.79 15.58
N ALA A 774 -28.70 24.67 16.48
CA ALA A 774 -29.63 25.56 17.16
C ALA A 774 -30.14 26.66 16.22
N LEU A 775 -31.42 26.67 15.90
CA LEU A 775 -32.06 27.65 14.98
C LEU A 775 -32.10 29.09 15.54
N THR A 776 -31.70 29.28 16.80
CA THR A 776 -31.62 30.60 17.47
C THR A 776 -30.29 31.29 17.26
N GLN A 777 -29.35 30.71 16.52
CA GLN A 777 -28.04 31.33 16.21
C GLN A 777 -28.26 32.60 15.35
N THR A 778 -27.42 33.58 15.57
CA THR A 778 -27.55 34.90 14.86
C THR A 778 -27.47 34.76 13.36
N ALA A 779 -26.67 33.84 12.86
CA ALA A 779 -26.47 33.57 11.44
C ALA A 779 -27.77 33.10 10.74
N ILE A 780 -28.64 32.38 11.45
CA ILE A 780 -29.80 31.70 10.87
C ILE A 780 -31.13 32.03 11.61
N ALA A 781 -31.17 32.95 12.56
CA ALA A 781 -32.35 33.28 13.35
C ALA A 781 -33.55 33.83 12.55
N SER A 782 -33.34 34.23 11.31
CA SER A 782 -34.40 34.72 10.40
C SER A 782 -34.82 33.69 9.35
N TYR A 783 -34.38 32.46 9.49
CA TYR A 783 -34.69 31.37 8.56
C TYR A 783 -35.51 30.28 9.27
N THR A 784 -36.27 29.53 8.50
CA THR A 784 -36.97 28.29 8.90
C THR A 784 -36.39 27.11 8.13
N LEU A 785 -36.54 25.89 8.64
CA LEU A 785 -36.16 24.70 7.89
C LEU A 785 -37.05 24.50 6.68
N THR A 786 -36.44 24.10 5.56
CA THR A 786 -37.20 23.61 4.42
C THR A 786 -37.76 22.19 4.67
N ALA A 787 -38.46 21.64 3.68
CA ALA A 787 -38.95 20.27 3.77
C ALA A 787 -37.78 19.30 3.73
N SER A 788 -37.82 18.30 4.62
CA SER A 788 -36.79 17.25 4.65
C SER A 788 -37.24 15.99 3.88
N ASN A 789 -36.27 15.22 3.41
CA ASN A 789 -36.45 13.91 2.78
C ASN A 789 -37.47 13.96 1.65
N THR A 790 -37.23 14.81 0.65
CA THR A 790 -38.18 15.12 -0.43
C THR A 790 -37.97 14.25 -1.67
N THR A 791 -36.81 13.63 -1.83
CA THR A 791 -36.47 12.92 -3.06
C THR A 791 -36.47 11.41 -2.98
N ASP A 792 -36.21 10.80 -1.82
CA ASP A 792 -36.11 9.36 -1.68
C ASP A 792 -36.50 8.84 -0.29
N ASP A 793 -35.73 8.00 0.33
CA ASP A 793 -36.08 7.39 1.61
C ASP A 793 -35.46 8.13 2.83
N ASP A 794 -35.95 7.85 4.01
CA ASP A 794 -35.56 8.50 5.26
C ASP A 794 -34.26 7.90 5.84
N THR A 795 -33.35 7.33 5.03
CA THR A 795 -32.19 6.54 5.55
C THR A 795 -30.94 7.38 5.80
N ASN A 796 -30.79 8.55 5.18
CA ASN A 796 -29.64 9.45 5.27
C ASN A 796 -28.33 8.69 5.01
N ASP A 797 -28.28 7.90 3.93
CA ASP A 797 -27.09 7.14 3.53
C ASP A 797 -26.27 7.87 2.48
N ASN A 798 -25.02 7.49 2.33
CA ASN A 798 -24.06 8.14 1.44
C ASN A 798 -24.16 7.77 -0.05
N LYS A 799 -25.17 7.02 -0.46
CA LYS A 799 -25.28 6.49 -1.85
C LYS A 799 -26.61 6.80 -2.51
N THR A 800 -27.68 6.87 -1.74
CA THR A 800 -29.02 7.06 -2.26
C THR A 800 -29.66 8.37 -1.85
N ASP A 801 -29.32 8.89 -0.69
CA ASP A 801 -29.82 10.15 -0.14
C ASP A 801 -28.78 11.27 -0.36
N LEU A 802 -28.79 11.88 -1.56
CA LEU A 802 -27.67 12.68 -2.03
C LEU A 802 -27.91 14.20 -2.07
N ILE A 803 -29.18 14.66 -2.17
CA ILE A 803 -29.41 16.02 -2.66
C ILE A 803 -30.49 16.81 -1.93
N ASP A 804 -31.19 16.23 -0.99
CA ASP A 804 -32.23 16.97 -0.25
C ASP A 804 -31.81 17.30 1.19
N SER A 805 -32.68 18.00 1.90
CA SER A 805 -32.43 18.37 3.29
C SER A 805 -32.82 17.25 4.23
N ASP A 806 -31.92 16.86 5.16
CA ASP A 806 -32.15 15.77 6.13
C ASP A 806 -32.70 16.24 7.47
N ALA A 807 -32.64 17.54 7.71
CA ALA A 807 -32.90 18.08 9.03
C ALA A 807 -34.37 18.16 9.36
N VAL A 808 -34.76 17.64 10.51
CA VAL A 808 -36.13 17.81 11.09
C VAL A 808 -36.09 18.76 12.30
N GLN A 809 -37.13 19.56 12.46
CA GLN A 809 -37.22 20.50 13.59
C GLN A 809 -37.66 19.83 14.85
N VAL A 810 -36.87 19.91 15.93
CA VAL A 810 -37.20 19.46 17.27
C VAL A 810 -37.07 20.64 18.22
N GLY A 811 -38.20 21.29 18.51
CA GLY A 811 -38.23 22.52 19.31
C GLY A 811 -37.56 23.70 18.57
N SER A 812 -36.45 24.19 19.08
CA SER A 812 -35.65 25.25 18.46
C SER A 812 -34.33 24.71 17.84
N THR A 813 -34.27 23.44 17.50
CA THR A 813 -33.09 22.78 16.99
C THR A 813 -33.45 22.02 15.71
N ALA A 814 -32.62 22.15 14.69
CA ALA A 814 -32.59 21.25 13.55
C ALA A 814 -31.80 19.99 13.94
N VAL A 815 -32.32 18.83 13.64
CA VAL A 815 -31.73 17.53 14.01
C VAL A 815 -31.71 16.61 12.80
N ILE A 816 -30.54 16.05 12.49
CA ILE A 816 -30.35 14.96 11.54
C ILE A 816 -29.99 13.73 12.35
N SER A 817 -30.73 12.65 12.24
CA SER A 817 -30.41 11.36 12.86
C SER A 817 -29.92 10.42 11.77
N PHE A 818 -28.72 9.86 11.93
CA PHE A 818 -28.11 8.99 10.92
C PHE A 818 -27.32 7.85 11.57
N SER A 819 -27.03 6.83 10.77
CA SER A 819 -26.11 5.75 11.13
C SER A 819 -24.92 5.79 10.21
N THR A 820 -23.72 5.72 10.76
CA THR A 820 -22.52 5.50 9.93
C THR A 820 -22.56 4.13 9.29
N GLY A 821 -22.04 4.02 8.08
CA GLY A 821 -21.81 2.74 7.43
C GLY A 821 -20.64 1.96 8.02
N GLY A 822 -20.12 1.00 7.26
CA GLY A 822 -18.89 0.28 7.59
C GLY A 822 -17.64 1.19 7.61
N PRO A 823 -16.44 0.62 7.85
CA PRO A 823 -15.19 1.37 7.74
C PRO A 823 -15.08 2.10 6.39
N GLY A 824 -14.56 3.33 6.38
CA GLY A 824 -14.39 4.14 5.18
C GLY A 824 -15.68 4.68 4.54
N ALA A 825 -16.85 4.38 5.12
CA ALA A 825 -18.13 4.87 4.60
C ALA A 825 -18.32 6.35 4.97
N ASN A 826 -17.59 7.23 4.30
CA ASN A 826 -17.74 8.67 4.41
C ASN A 826 -19.14 9.09 3.94
N ASN A 827 -19.75 10.03 4.65
CA ASN A 827 -21.08 10.55 4.31
C ASN A 827 -21.06 12.07 4.25
N HIS A 828 -21.12 12.63 3.05
CA HIS A 828 -21.11 14.07 2.77
C HIS A 828 -22.47 14.54 2.20
N THR A 829 -23.54 13.91 2.64
CA THR A 829 -24.91 14.22 2.20
C THR A 829 -25.83 14.58 3.36
N LEU A 830 -25.25 14.86 4.57
CA LEU A 830 -26.03 15.23 5.75
C LEU A 830 -26.28 16.74 5.72
N ASP A 831 -27.29 17.17 4.99
CA ASP A 831 -27.49 18.53 4.57
C ASP A 831 -28.64 19.24 5.29
N ILE A 832 -28.57 20.58 5.41
CA ILE A 832 -29.59 21.38 6.05
C ILE A 832 -30.01 22.55 5.15
N GLY A 833 -31.18 22.44 4.56
CA GLY A 833 -31.82 23.50 3.80
C GLY A 833 -32.59 24.48 4.68
N LEU A 834 -32.47 25.78 4.42
CA LEU A 834 -33.13 26.83 5.16
C LEU A 834 -33.91 27.73 4.22
N LEU A 835 -35.12 28.11 4.60
CA LEU A 835 -35.99 29.08 3.90
C LEU A 835 -35.87 30.45 4.54
N GLU A 836 -35.83 31.49 3.75
CA GLU A 836 -35.97 32.84 4.27
C GLU A 836 -37.42 33.06 4.76
N ASP A 837 -37.58 33.54 5.98
CA ASP A 837 -38.89 33.88 6.48
C ASP A 837 -39.52 34.98 5.60
N GLU A 838 -40.53 34.68 4.80
CA GLU A 838 -41.27 35.68 4.05
C GLU A 838 -41.89 36.67 5.05
N LEU A 839 -41.31 37.84 5.10
CA LEU A 839 -41.94 38.96 5.79
C LEU A 839 -43.25 39.32 5.09
N VAL A 840 -44.35 38.74 5.58
CA VAL A 840 -45.67 39.12 5.11
C VAL A 840 -45.90 40.59 5.50
N SER A 841 -45.74 41.50 4.55
CA SER A 841 -46.07 42.91 4.72
C SER A 841 -47.57 43.07 4.59
N LEU A 842 -48.26 43.14 5.69
CA LEU A 842 -49.66 43.57 5.71
C LEU A 842 -49.71 45.09 5.75
N GLY A 843 -49.99 45.70 4.65
CA GLY A 843 -50.15 47.17 4.52
C GLY A 843 -51.37 47.53 3.70
N ASP A 844 -52.11 48.51 4.16
CA ASP A 844 -53.14 49.15 3.38
C ASP A 844 -53.00 50.67 3.45
N THR A 845 -53.57 51.32 2.48
CA THR A 845 -53.48 52.77 2.31
C THR A 845 -54.54 53.45 3.18
N VAL A 846 -54.11 54.27 4.09
CA VAL A 846 -55.02 55.18 4.79
C VAL A 846 -55.10 56.45 3.96
N TRP A 847 -56.30 56.69 3.46
CA TRP A 847 -56.52 57.93 2.70
C TRP A 847 -57.59 58.80 3.44
N LEU A 848 -57.54 60.11 3.16
CA LEU A 848 -58.53 60.99 3.64
C LEU A 848 -59.67 61.06 2.62
N ASP A 849 -60.82 60.55 2.96
CA ASP A 849 -62.02 60.68 2.14
C ASP A 849 -62.58 62.05 2.30
N VAL A 850 -62.20 62.91 1.35
CA VAL A 850 -62.52 64.34 1.35
C VAL A 850 -63.99 64.59 0.97
N ASN A 851 -64.57 63.70 0.22
CA ASN A 851 -65.98 63.79 -0.25
C ASN A 851 -66.94 62.82 0.46
N ASN A 852 -66.45 62.02 1.37
CA ASN A 852 -67.21 61.11 2.17
C ASN A 852 -68.04 60.09 1.35
N ASP A 853 -67.49 59.58 0.24
CA ASP A 853 -68.12 58.64 -0.66
C ASP A 853 -67.61 57.13 -0.42
N GLY A 854 -66.66 56.96 0.40
CA GLY A 854 -66.11 55.67 0.78
C GLY A 854 -65.19 55.01 -0.29
N VAL A 855 -64.72 55.79 -1.32
CA VAL A 855 -63.89 55.30 -2.41
C VAL A 855 -62.55 56.05 -2.49
#